data_3e61f07c21479bba45d975a8186476f6
#
_entry.id   3e61f07c21479bba45d975a8186476f6
#
_cell.length_a   1.000
_cell.length_b   1.000
_cell.length_c   1.000
_cell.angle_alpha   90.00
_cell.angle_beta   90.00
_cell.angle_gamma   90.00
#
_symmetry.space_group_name_H-M   'P 1'
#
loop_
_entity.id
_entity.type
_entity.pdbx_description
1 polymer ?
#
loop_
_entity_poly.entity_id
_entity_poly.type
_entity_poly.pdbx_seq_one_letter_code
_entity_poly.pdbx_strand_id
1 'polypeptide(L)'
;MAKKKRNPSAHSSSAGTSAVAPAPWAEQAASTSPPSPLQSAAQAVGKSTAKLLALPSELGAGDWTAIILTLMFFFAPALGVPNELMLQDTLKSIIVAFMTLGAALLLFWSQRNRREALRWHAVMWLPLMLCAYALGSMAWSHTYLAGVEAIRWFLFAVIVWLVLNCANRERFHMLAWGVHLGALAVAMLGASQFWFDVRFIPQGPNPAATFVNRNFAAEFMACTYVFSVYLIFNQRKTAVLSFLAVTTGLHLVYLMMCGTRSAYVGSSVSFVFIAVMAWRYRSRFSFTTWKSEQTIVFMGVLLATVLGLGLIKSGNPGVEFKDVNAFQRGFARAAQIQLQDGTLNVRKVMWTATWNMVKLRPLTGVGAGAWEVDLPLYQVEGSQLETDYYAHNEILQVLGEYGAVGWLFMFFLIAYTLKAAWRTFFNNTIEGLNEGPIRAVALTSLLALMIVSNIGFPWRLAATGAMFALCLGVLAASDARLGVRGILSTTRLPWRPAFSQAAAIVTMACLVLAAYISQQAAECEQKIVAAVKMALTISQSGNPNSPKNEKAKADMLQLAREGIAINPHYRKITPMLGDELAKWGDWKNAVWVWESVVGSRPYVVAMMSNIARGKAQIGDIDGALKFLAKAKKIQPKAVSVRSLEVILLSRSARENEALVLAKQAFADNTLDIDMMNAGHILGVRSNDFKFAVLALETRNKAHPDQKVDGLLKIAGIELSYLKDEAKALAAFREAYAASGKSPQVLAQVPEVWHSKL
;
A
#
# COMPACT_ATOMS: atom_id res chain seq x y z
N MET A 1 -45.91 44.77 47.25
CA MET A 1 -45.42 45.92 48.05
C MET A 1 -44.20 46.43 47.28
N ALA A 2 -44.37 47.45 46.55
CA ALA A 2 -44.25 48.90 46.76
C ALA A 2 -42.76 49.31 46.69
N LYS A 3 -42.42 49.97 45.61
CA LYS A 3 -42.23 51.41 45.30
C LYS A 3 -40.84 51.90 45.69
N LYS A 4 -40.10 52.68 44.99
CA LYS A 4 -40.20 53.78 44.06
C LYS A 4 -38.84 54.51 44.01
N LYS A 5 -38.34 54.89 42.80
CA LYS A 5 -37.98 56.24 42.36
C LYS A 5 -36.90 57.03 43.20
N ARG A 6 -35.91 57.69 42.64
CA ARG A 6 -35.79 58.75 41.65
C ARG A 6 -34.33 59.23 41.51
N ASN A 7 -33.93 59.63 40.32
CA ASN A 7 -32.95 60.64 40.05
C ASN A 7 -33.39 62.05 40.57
N PRO A 8 -32.56 63.08 40.70
CA PRO A 8 -31.89 63.74 39.59
C PRO A 8 -30.59 64.57 39.88
N SER A 9 -29.87 64.96 38.80
CA SER A 9 -29.35 66.31 38.45
C SER A 9 -28.50 67.08 39.48
N ALA A 10 -27.56 67.91 39.18
CA ALA A 10 -27.05 68.66 38.04
C ALA A 10 -25.95 69.66 38.52
N HIS A 11 -25.27 70.28 37.61
CA HIS A 11 -24.52 71.58 37.69
C HIS A 11 -23.18 71.58 38.45
N SER A 12 -22.13 72.26 38.01
CA SER A 12 -21.90 73.36 37.05
C SER A 12 -20.41 73.68 36.96
N SER A 13 -20.04 74.16 35.85
CA SER A 13 -19.36 75.38 35.45
C SER A 13 -17.83 75.42 35.65
N SER A 14 -17.10 75.76 34.69
CA SER A 14 -16.86 76.86 33.79
C SER A 14 -15.39 77.28 33.82
N ALA A 15 -14.99 77.87 32.76
CA ALA A 15 -13.84 78.66 32.37
C ALA A 15 -12.77 77.93 31.53
N GLY A 16 -12.51 78.17 30.30
CA GLY A 16 -12.55 79.44 29.61
C GLY A 16 -11.12 79.97 29.40
N THR A 17 -10.45 79.62 28.32
CA THR A 17 -9.44 80.53 27.72
C THR A 17 -9.34 80.25 26.21
N SER A 18 -9.58 81.33 25.49
CA SER A 18 -9.42 81.48 24.05
C SER A 18 -7.95 81.58 23.66
N ALA A 19 -7.60 80.90 22.52
CA ALA A 19 -6.45 81.32 21.71
C ALA A 19 -6.68 80.98 20.24
N VAL A 20 -6.98 81.98 19.47
CA VAL A 20 -6.57 82.38 18.13
C VAL A 20 -6.09 81.28 17.17
N ALA A 21 -6.85 81.14 16.04
CA ALA A 21 -6.42 80.45 14.85
C ALA A 21 -5.47 81.29 13.99
N PRO A 22 -4.48 80.74 13.33
CA PRO A 22 -3.87 81.32 12.17
C PRO A 22 -4.37 80.67 10.85
N ALA A 23 -4.38 81.50 9.84
CA ALA A 23 -4.96 81.34 8.50
C ALA A 23 -4.30 80.26 7.63
N PRO A 24 -5.00 79.82 6.58
CA PRO A 24 -4.60 78.71 5.70
C PRO A 24 -3.82 79.27 4.52
N TRP A 25 -2.60 78.85 4.31
CA TRP A 25 -1.92 78.72 3.04
C TRP A 25 -0.43 78.44 3.23
N ALA A 26 -0.06 77.16 3.18
CA ALA A 26 1.25 76.67 2.78
C ALA A 26 1.29 75.15 2.78
N GLU A 27 0.59 74.58 1.82
CA GLU A 27 0.80 73.16 1.48
C GLU A 27 0.79 73.07 -0.06
N GLN A 28 1.97 73.24 -0.64
CA GLN A 28 2.19 72.75 -2.00
C GLN A 28 3.59 72.17 -2.15
N ALA A 29 3.58 70.95 -2.77
CA ALA A 29 4.73 70.28 -3.33
C ALA A 29 5.44 69.26 -2.40
N ALA A 30 4.80 68.12 -2.19
CA ALA A 30 5.49 66.84 -2.19
C ALA A 30 5.13 66.09 -3.50
N SER A 31 6.03 66.11 -4.45
CA SER A 31 5.92 65.40 -5.72
C SER A 31 5.90 63.88 -5.44
N THR A 32 4.73 63.25 -5.53
CA THR A 32 4.62 61.81 -5.58
C THR A 32 4.97 61.32 -6.99
N SER A 33 6.20 60.89 -7.15
CA SER A 33 6.57 60.05 -8.30
C SER A 33 5.75 58.76 -8.29
N PRO A 34 5.25 58.25 -9.42
CA PRO A 34 4.49 57.03 -9.48
C PRO A 34 5.37 55.86 -8.99
N PRO A 35 4.81 54.91 -8.22
CA PRO A 35 5.58 53.80 -7.71
C PRO A 35 6.13 52.95 -8.86
N SER A 36 7.37 52.51 -8.73
CA SER A 36 8.03 51.68 -9.73
C SER A 36 7.23 50.38 -9.99
N PRO A 37 7.32 49.81 -11.21
CA PRO A 37 6.58 48.58 -11.54
C PRO A 37 6.84 47.43 -10.56
N LEU A 38 8.01 47.39 -9.92
CA LEU A 38 8.34 46.43 -8.88
C LEU A 38 7.64 46.70 -7.53
N GLN A 39 7.44 47.98 -7.16
CA GLN A 39 6.71 48.34 -5.94
C GLN A 39 5.20 48.14 -6.09
N SER A 40 4.66 48.38 -7.27
CA SER A 40 3.24 48.07 -7.56
C SER A 40 2.99 46.57 -7.66
N ALA A 41 3.92 45.78 -8.17
CA ALA A 41 3.84 44.31 -8.15
C ALA A 41 3.95 43.74 -6.72
N ALA A 42 4.87 44.27 -5.90
CA ALA A 42 5.02 43.88 -4.49
C ALA A 42 3.79 44.26 -3.65
N GLN A 43 3.19 45.44 -3.90
CA GLN A 43 1.93 45.85 -3.24
C GLN A 43 0.72 45.03 -3.72
N ALA A 44 0.68 44.61 -5.01
CA ALA A 44 -0.36 43.73 -5.52
C ALA A 44 -0.23 42.31 -4.95
N VAL A 45 0.99 41.78 -4.84
CA VAL A 45 1.27 40.49 -4.20
C VAL A 45 0.96 40.58 -2.69
N GLY A 46 1.36 41.63 -2.00
CA GLY A 46 1.05 41.85 -0.59
C GLY A 46 -0.46 41.98 -0.31
N LYS A 47 -1.22 42.65 -1.19
CA LYS A 47 -2.68 42.73 -1.08
C LYS A 47 -3.37 41.40 -1.44
N SER A 48 -2.83 40.63 -2.37
CA SER A 48 -3.34 39.30 -2.71
C SER A 48 -3.05 38.27 -1.59
N THR A 49 -1.86 38.30 -1.00
CA THR A 49 -1.52 37.42 0.14
C THR A 49 -2.26 37.82 1.43
N ALA A 50 -2.44 39.11 1.70
CA ALA A 50 -3.26 39.57 2.80
C ALA A 50 -4.75 39.20 2.64
N LYS A 51 -5.27 39.17 1.40
CA LYS A 51 -6.63 38.70 1.13
C LYS A 51 -6.76 37.17 1.17
N LEU A 52 -5.68 36.44 0.93
CA LEU A 52 -5.59 34.98 1.10
C LEU A 52 -5.40 34.59 2.58
N LEU A 53 -4.78 35.44 3.40
CA LEU A 53 -4.53 35.23 4.82
C LEU A 53 -5.57 35.89 5.73
N ALA A 54 -6.46 36.74 5.21
CA ALA A 54 -7.63 37.19 5.94
C ALA A 54 -8.63 36.03 6.00
N LEU A 55 -8.41 35.11 6.94
CA LEU A 55 -9.43 34.15 7.34
C LEU A 55 -10.71 34.93 7.70
N PRO A 56 -11.86 34.64 7.08
CA PRO A 56 -13.11 35.29 7.44
C PRO A 56 -13.33 35.06 8.93
N SER A 57 -13.64 36.09 9.68
CA SER A 57 -13.89 36.05 11.12
C SER A 57 -15.08 35.15 11.53
N GLU A 58 -15.75 34.49 10.59
CA GLU A 58 -16.94 33.66 10.79
C GLU A 58 -16.86 32.31 10.06
N LEU A 59 -15.75 31.58 10.20
CA LEU A 59 -15.71 30.20 9.70
C LEU A 59 -16.60 29.31 10.58
N GLY A 60 -17.63 28.73 9.99
CA GLY A 60 -18.52 27.75 10.65
C GLY A 60 -17.83 26.41 10.89
N ALA A 61 -18.42 25.59 11.75
CA ALA A 61 -17.92 24.24 12.07
C ALA A 61 -17.67 23.37 10.82
N GLY A 62 -18.58 23.45 9.85
CA GLY A 62 -18.44 22.70 8.61
C GLY A 62 -17.28 23.16 7.74
N ASP A 63 -16.85 24.42 7.87
CA ASP A 63 -15.70 24.95 7.13
C ASP A 63 -14.40 24.41 7.68
N TRP A 64 -14.22 24.42 9.00
CA TRP A 64 -13.07 23.82 9.65
C TRP A 64 -12.94 22.33 9.39
N THR A 65 -14.04 21.59 9.47
CA THR A 65 -14.08 20.17 9.13
C THR A 65 -13.64 19.94 7.69
N ALA A 66 -14.16 20.73 6.74
CA ALA A 66 -13.80 20.61 5.34
C ALA A 66 -12.34 21.01 5.07
N ILE A 67 -11.79 22.02 5.78
CA ILE A 67 -10.38 22.41 5.70
C ILE A 67 -9.48 21.25 6.15
N ILE A 68 -9.75 20.64 7.31
CA ILE A 68 -8.94 19.52 7.78
C ILE A 68 -9.01 18.33 6.85
N LEU A 69 -10.20 17.98 6.34
CA LEU A 69 -10.31 16.92 5.34
C LEU A 69 -9.55 17.26 4.05
N THR A 70 -9.58 18.51 3.61
CA THR A 70 -8.81 18.98 2.45
C THR A 70 -7.31 18.81 2.68
N LEU A 71 -6.82 19.21 3.84
CA LEU A 71 -5.43 19.02 4.25
C LEU A 71 -5.08 17.53 4.38
N MET A 72 -6.00 16.69 4.85
CA MET A 72 -5.81 15.23 4.89
C MET A 72 -5.58 14.66 3.49
N PHE A 73 -6.42 15.04 2.51
CA PHE A 73 -6.29 14.58 1.12
C PHE A 73 -5.05 15.14 0.41
N PHE A 74 -4.47 16.20 0.95
CA PHE A 74 -3.17 16.71 0.52
C PHE A 74 -2.02 15.97 1.19
N PHE A 75 -1.95 15.95 2.52
CA PHE A 75 -0.79 15.45 3.27
C PHE A 75 -0.66 13.93 3.25
N ALA A 76 -1.77 13.18 3.31
CA ALA A 76 -1.70 11.72 3.34
C ALA A 76 -0.98 11.13 2.10
N PRO A 77 -1.27 11.54 0.85
CA PRO A 77 -0.51 11.09 -0.29
C PRO A 77 0.85 11.81 -0.46
N ALA A 78 0.98 13.09 -0.07
CA ALA A 78 2.17 13.90 -0.31
C ALA A 78 3.37 13.50 0.57
N LEU A 79 3.12 13.05 1.80
CA LEU A 79 4.18 12.76 2.75
C LEU A 79 4.66 11.31 2.66
N GLY A 80 5.96 11.12 2.71
CA GLY A 80 6.64 9.83 2.76
C GLY A 80 7.73 9.85 3.83
N VAL A 81 8.18 8.67 4.28
CA VAL A 81 9.21 8.53 5.30
C VAL A 81 10.57 8.46 4.63
N PRO A 82 11.50 9.37 4.94
CA PRO A 82 12.85 9.33 4.38
C PRO A 82 13.69 8.19 4.98
N ASN A 83 14.77 7.84 4.28
CA ASN A 83 15.81 6.95 4.77
C ASN A 83 15.35 5.57 5.24
N GLU A 84 14.26 5.05 4.67
CA GLU A 84 13.74 3.71 4.97
C GLU A 84 13.48 3.46 6.47
N LEU A 85 13.14 4.48 7.24
CA LEU A 85 12.78 4.33 8.65
C LEU A 85 11.47 3.57 8.84
N MET A 86 10.58 3.66 7.85
CA MET A 86 9.33 2.90 7.76
C MET A 86 9.12 2.44 6.33
N LEU A 87 8.73 1.19 6.12
CA LEU A 87 8.56 0.57 4.81
C LEU A 87 7.09 0.32 4.44
N GLN A 88 6.16 0.65 5.35
CA GLN A 88 4.74 0.41 5.17
C GLN A 88 3.95 1.72 5.02
N ASP A 89 2.63 1.57 4.85
CA ASP A 89 1.67 2.68 4.78
C ASP A 89 1.40 3.32 6.16
N THR A 90 2.28 3.10 7.14
CA THR A 90 2.11 3.48 8.55
C THR A 90 1.95 5.00 8.70
N LEU A 91 2.84 5.80 8.08
CA LEU A 91 2.74 7.26 8.15
C LEU A 91 1.42 7.79 7.59
N LYS A 92 0.97 7.25 6.43
CA LYS A 92 -0.29 7.67 5.79
C LYS A 92 -1.48 7.29 6.65
N SER A 93 -1.45 6.11 7.27
CA SER A 93 -2.48 5.65 8.20
C SER A 93 -2.57 6.56 9.43
N ILE A 94 -1.44 6.98 9.99
CA ILE A 94 -1.36 7.95 11.09
C ILE A 94 -2.00 9.28 10.68
N ILE A 95 -1.61 9.84 9.53
CA ILE A 95 -2.15 11.11 9.02
C ILE A 95 -3.68 11.01 8.84
N VAL A 96 -4.16 9.96 8.18
CA VAL A 96 -5.61 9.76 7.95
C VAL A 96 -6.35 9.62 9.28
N ALA A 97 -5.84 8.85 10.24
CA ALA A 97 -6.47 8.65 11.53
C ALA A 97 -6.58 9.96 12.33
N PHE A 98 -5.45 10.68 12.50
CA PHE A 98 -5.43 11.91 13.29
C PHE A 98 -6.24 13.04 12.65
N MET A 99 -6.14 13.21 11.33
CA MET A 99 -6.90 14.27 10.67
C MET A 99 -8.39 13.96 10.60
N THR A 100 -8.77 12.69 10.44
CA THR A 100 -10.19 12.27 10.50
C THR A 100 -10.77 12.49 11.90
N LEU A 101 -10.09 12.01 12.93
CA LEU A 101 -10.54 12.17 14.32
C LEU A 101 -10.49 13.65 14.78
N GLY A 102 -9.46 14.39 14.34
CA GLY A 102 -9.37 15.83 14.59
C GLY A 102 -10.52 16.61 13.96
N ALA A 103 -10.88 16.28 12.71
CA ALA A 103 -12.04 16.87 12.03
C ALA A 103 -13.36 16.52 12.75
N ALA A 104 -13.49 15.27 13.21
CA ALA A 104 -14.66 14.84 14.00
C ALA A 104 -14.74 15.58 15.34
N LEU A 105 -13.61 15.71 16.05
CA LEU A 105 -13.55 16.44 17.31
C LEU A 105 -13.97 17.90 17.16
N LEU A 106 -13.48 18.58 16.11
CA LEU A 106 -13.86 19.97 15.84
C LEU A 106 -15.34 20.10 15.47
N LEU A 107 -15.90 19.17 14.70
CA LEU A 107 -17.33 19.15 14.40
C LEU A 107 -18.15 19.02 15.69
N PHE A 108 -17.86 18.04 16.54
CA PHE A 108 -18.57 17.83 17.78
C PHE A 108 -18.38 19.00 18.77
N TRP A 109 -17.16 19.51 18.89
CA TRP A 109 -16.87 20.65 19.75
C TRP A 109 -17.66 21.89 19.36
N SER A 110 -17.79 22.15 18.06
CA SER A 110 -18.56 23.27 17.54
C SER A 110 -20.08 23.11 17.72
N GLN A 111 -20.56 21.88 17.78
CA GLN A 111 -21.97 21.54 17.99
C GLN A 111 -22.34 21.39 19.49
N ARG A 112 -21.36 21.55 20.42
CA ARG A 112 -21.57 21.29 21.86
C ARG A 112 -22.66 22.13 22.53
N ASN A 113 -22.98 23.29 21.97
CA ASN A 113 -24.01 24.18 22.45
C ASN A 113 -25.16 24.37 21.45
N ARG A 114 -25.18 23.67 20.34
CA ARG A 114 -26.13 23.81 19.25
C ARG A 114 -27.10 22.63 19.21
N ARG A 115 -28.31 22.86 18.68
CA ARG A 115 -29.35 21.84 18.48
C ARG A 115 -29.56 21.57 16.96
N GLU A 116 -28.57 21.74 16.16
CA GLU A 116 -28.66 21.49 14.73
C GLU A 116 -28.70 20.00 14.45
N ALA A 117 -29.70 19.57 13.64
CA ALA A 117 -29.81 18.17 13.27
C ALA A 117 -28.66 17.75 12.36
N LEU A 118 -27.96 16.69 12.71
CA LEU A 118 -26.97 16.03 11.87
C LEU A 118 -27.65 15.04 10.91
N ARG A 119 -27.00 14.80 9.77
CA ARG A 119 -27.55 13.93 8.73
C ARG A 119 -27.00 12.51 8.89
N TRP A 120 -27.87 11.55 8.64
CA TRP A 120 -27.55 10.15 8.53
C TRP A 120 -28.04 9.62 7.19
N HIS A 121 -27.21 8.85 6.48
CA HIS A 121 -27.56 8.24 5.20
C HIS A 121 -27.36 6.72 5.27
N ALA A 122 -28.19 5.96 4.58
CA ALA A 122 -28.14 4.49 4.61
C ALA A 122 -26.78 3.90 4.16
N VAL A 123 -26.00 4.62 3.32
CA VAL A 123 -24.66 4.21 2.91
C VAL A 123 -23.70 4.03 4.10
N MET A 124 -24.00 4.66 5.25
CA MET A 124 -23.22 4.50 6.47
C MET A 124 -23.18 3.05 6.98
N TRP A 125 -24.22 2.27 6.67
CA TRP A 125 -24.26 0.87 7.06
C TRP A 125 -23.21 0.02 6.36
N LEU A 126 -22.69 0.44 5.18
CA LEU A 126 -21.66 -0.30 4.47
C LEU A 126 -20.39 -0.46 5.31
N PRO A 127 -19.66 0.60 5.68
CA PRO A 127 -18.46 0.45 6.49
C PRO A 127 -18.76 -0.01 7.94
N LEU A 128 -19.93 0.37 8.52
CA LEU A 128 -20.29 -0.02 9.88
C LEU A 128 -20.59 -1.51 10.00
N MET A 129 -21.20 -2.12 9.00
CA MET A 129 -21.46 -3.57 8.96
C MET A 129 -20.15 -4.35 8.94
N LEU A 130 -19.18 -3.92 8.13
CA LEU A 130 -17.86 -4.55 8.10
C LEU A 130 -17.06 -4.29 9.39
N CYS A 131 -17.19 -3.10 9.98
CA CYS A 131 -16.60 -2.79 11.28
C CYS A 131 -17.17 -3.69 12.39
N ALA A 132 -18.50 -3.81 12.47
CA ALA A 132 -19.17 -4.66 13.46
C ALA A 132 -18.80 -6.15 13.28
N TYR A 133 -18.77 -6.62 12.04
CA TYR A 133 -18.30 -7.99 11.75
C TYR A 133 -16.84 -8.18 12.16
N ALA A 134 -15.94 -7.24 11.85
CA ALA A 134 -14.53 -7.33 12.20
C ALA A 134 -14.34 -7.44 13.71
N LEU A 135 -15.05 -6.61 14.50
CA LEU A 135 -15.06 -6.71 15.96
C LEU A 135 -15.60 -8.06 16.44
N GLY A 136 -16.70 -8.55 15.87
CA GLY A 136 -17.26 -9.86 16.21
C GLY A 136 -16.31 -11.00 15.86
N SER A 137 -15.61 -10.90 14.72
CA SER A 137 -14.70 -11.95 14.26
C SER A 137 -13.45 -12.13 15.15
N MET A 138 -13.14 -11.18 16.02
CA MET A 138 -12.08 -11.32 17.03
C MET A 138 -12.31 -12.54 17.94
N ALA A 139 -13.55 -13.02 18.09
CA ALA A 139 -13.89 -14.14 18.94
C ALA A 139 -13.49 -15.51 18.35
N TRP A 140 -13.33 -15.62 17.01
CA TRP A 140 -13.05 -16.91 16.37
C TRP A 140 -11.91 -16.85 15.35
N SER A 141 -11.35 -15.68 15.12
CA SER A 141 -10.30 -15.44 14.14
C SER A 141 -9.10 -14.73 14.77
N HIS A 142 -8.19 -14.22 13.95
CA HIS A 142 -6.98 -13.55 14.42
C HIS A 142 -7.29 -12.18 15.02
N THR A 143 -7.33 -12.09 16.36
CA THR A 143 -7.78 -10.93 17.12
C THR A 143 -7.11 -9.62 16.70
N TYR A 144 -5.76 -9.61 16.56
CA TYR A 144 -5.02 -8.40 16.19
C TYR A 144 -5.41 -7.88 14.79
N LEU A 145 -5.46 -8.77 13.79
CA LEU A 145 -5.79 -8.39 12.41
C LEU A 145 -7.24 -7.96 12.26
N ALA A 146 -8.15 -8.65 12.95
CA ALA A 146 -9.56 -8.24 13.01
C ALA A 146 -9.71 -6.84 13.65
N GLY A 147 -8.93 -6.55 14.68
CA GLY A 147 -8.87 -5.22 15.30
C GLY A 147 -8.38 -4.13 14.33
N VAL A 148 -7.33 -4.41 13.55
CA VAL A 148 -6.82 -3.49 12.50
C VAL A 148 -7.89 -3.22 11.44
N GLU A 149 -8.60 -4.26 10.99
CA GLU A 149 -9.70 -4.13 10.04
C GLU A 149 -10.86 -3.30 10.61
N ALA A 150 -11.21 -3.54 11.88
CA ALA A 150 -12.27 -2.78 12.55
C ALA A 150 -11.94 -1.27 12.62
N ILE A 151 -10.70 -0.91 12.98
CA ILE A 151 -10.23 0.48 13.01
C ILE A 151 -10.33 1.11 11.62
N ARG A 152 -9.91 0.39 10.57
CA ARG A 152 -9.98 0.88 9.19
C ARG A 152 -11.41 1.19 8.77
N TRP A 153 -12.35 0.27 8.96
CA TRP A 153 -13.75 0.45 8.59
C TRP A 153 -14.43 1.51 9.45
N PHE A 154 -14.05 1.63 10.73
CA PHE A 154 -14.49 2.72 11.59
C PHE A 154 -14.06 4.09 11.04
N LEU A 155 -12.79 4.26 10.70
CA LEU A 155 -12.29 5.51 10.11
C LEU A 155 -13.00 5.83 8.79
N PHE A 156 -13.27 4.84 7.94
CA PHE A 156 -14.06 5.05 6.72
C PHE A 156 -15.47 5.52 7.03
N ALA A 157 -16.14 4.91 8.00
CA ALA A 157 -17.47 5.37 8.44
C ALA A 157 -17.42 6.83 8.93
N VAL A 158 -16.40 7.20 9.71
CA VAL A 158 -16.23 8.57 10.19
C VAL A 158 -16.00 9.54 9.02
N ILE A 159 -15.15 9.20 8.04
CA ILE A 159 -14.90 10.04 6.85
C ILE A 159 -16.21 10.22 6.05
N VAL A 160 -16.93 9.14 5.75
CA VAL A 160 -18.23 9.20 5.05
C VAL A 160 -19.19 10.13 5.78
N TRP A 161 -19.29 9.99 7.10
CA TRP A 161 -20.20 10.78 7.92
C TRP A 161 -19.79 12.27 8.00
N LEU A 162 -18.49 12.57 8.14
CA LEU A 162 -18.00 13.95 8.12
C LEU A 162 -18.28 14.61 6.77
N VAL A 163 -18.00 13.93 5.67
CA VAL A 163 -18.24 14.44 4.31
C VAL A 163 -19.75 14.64 4.09
N LEU A 164 -20.59 13.70 4.52
CA LEU A 164 -22.06 13.84 4.47
C LEU A 164 -22.55 15.12 5.15
N ASN A 165 -21.95 15.50 6.28
CA ASN A 165 -22.38 16.61 7.09
C ASN A 165 -21.69 17.94 6.75
N CYS A 166 -20.49 17.93 6.16
CA CYS A 166 -19.76 19.17 5.85
C CYS A 166 -19.74 19.52 4.36
N ALA A 167 -19.83 18.53 3.43
CA ALA A 167 -19.65 18.79 2.01
C ALA A 167 -20.89 19.48 1.39
N ASN A 168 -20.72 20.74 1.01
CA ASN A 168 -21.59 21.47 0.07
C ASN A 168 -20.83 21.65 -1.26
N ARG A 169 -21.38 22.39 -2.22
CA ARG A 169 -20.75 22.60 -3.53
C ARG A 169 -19.45 23.38 -3.45
N GLU A 170 -19.38 24.37 -2.60
CA GLU A 170 -18.18 25.21 -2.41
C GLU A 170 -17.07 24.42 -1.71
N ARG A 171 -17.41 23.73 -0.62
CA ARG A 171 -16.48 22.89 0.13
C ARG A 171 -16.00 21.68 -0.68
N PHE A 172 -16.84 21.16 -1.59
CA PHE A 172 -16.40 20.13 -2.52
C PHE A 172 -15.30 20.66 -3.49
N HIS A 173 -15.41 21.90 -3.93
CA HIS A 173 -14.37 22.52 -4.74
C HIS A 173 -13.04 22.62 -3.98
N MET A 174 -13.09 22.94 -2.69
CA MET A 174 -11.91 22.95 -1.82
C MET A 174 -11.33 21.55 -1.62
N LEU A 175 -12.18 20.53 -1.37
CA LEU A 175 -11.76 19.13 -1.28
C LEU A 175 -11.10 18.65 -2.58
N ALA A 176 -11.64 19.04 -3.73
CA ALA A 176 -11.06 18.73 -5.04
C ALA A 176 -9.66 19.32 -5.22
N TRP A 177 -9.42 20.54 -4.72
CA TRP A 177 -8.07 21.12 -4.69
C TRP A 177 -7.12 20.34 -3.79
N GLY A 178 -7.56 19.90 -2.60
CA GLY A 178 -6.75 19.06 -1.72
C GLY A 178 -6.31 17.76 -2.39
N VAL A 179 -7.24 17.07 -3.04
CA VAL A 179 -6.96 15.84 -3.81
C VAL A 179 -6.00 16.12 -4.97
N HIS A 180 -6.25 17.18 -5.75
CA HIS A 180 -5.40 17.56 -6.88
C HIS A 180 -3.97 17.90 -6.47
N LEU A 181 -3.80 18.70 -5.41
CA LEU A 181 -2.47 19.11 -4.92
C LEU A 181 -1.73 17.93 -4.28
N GLY A 182 -2.45 17.02 -3.59
CA GLY A 182 -1.88 15.78 -3.09
C GLY A 182 -1.37 14.88 -4.23
N ALA A 183 -2.16 14.72 -5.29
CA ALA A 183 -1.75 13.99 -6.47
C ALA A 183 -0.60 14.68 -7.22
N LEU A 184 -0.57 16.03 -7.24
CA LEU A 184 0.55 16.78 -7.78
C LEU A 184 1.85 16.50 -7.02
N ALA A 185 1.84 16.52 -5.69
CA ALA A 185 3.02 16.21 -4.88
C ALA A 185 3.54 14.80 -5.16
N VAL A 186 2.64 13.82 -5.29
CA VAL A 186 2.98 12.44 -5.68
C VAL A 186 3.61 12.41 -7.08
N ALA A 187 3.00 13.08 -8.05
CA ALA A 187 3.49 13.10 -9.42
C ALA A 187 4.87 13.80 -9.54
N MET A 188 5.09 14.89 -8.80
CA MET A 188 6.37 15.60 -8.77
C MET A 188 7.49 14.72 -8.22
N LEU A 189 7.27 14.08 -7.07
CA LEU A 189 8.27 13.21 -6.47
C LEU A 189 8.50 11.97 -7.34
N GLY A 190 7.44 11.33 -7.84
CA GLY A 190 7.58 10.16 -8.70
C GLY A 190 8.27 10.45 -10.02
N ALA A 191 8.02 11.60 -10.63
CA ALA A 191 8.74 12.07 -11.81
C ALA A 191 10.22 12.34 -11.50
N SER A 192 10.52 12.97 -10.36
CA SER A 192 11.90 13.17 -9.91
C SER A 192 12.64 11.85 -9.68
N GLN A 193 11.96 10.84 -9.13
CA GLN A 193 12.51 9.48 -8.99
C GLN A 193 12.75 8.82 -10.35
N PHE A 194 11.89 9.05 -11.33
CA PHE A 194 12.04 8.51 -12.68
C PHE A 194 13.19 9.16 -13.45
N TRP A 195 13.28 10.51 -13.44
CA TRP A 195 14.27 11.25 -14.23
C TRP A 195 15.64 11.30 -13.57
N PHE A 196 15.70 11.48 -12.22
CA PHE A 196 16.92 11.83 -11.48
C PHE A 196 17.32 10.80 -10.42
N ASP A 197 16.64 9.66 -10.34
CA ASP A 197 16.90 8.61 -9.35
C ASP A 197 16.92 9.11 -7.90
N VAL A 198 15.98 9.99 -7.55
CA VAL A 198 15.87 10.54 -6.21
C VAL A 198 15.48 9.43 -5.23
N ARG A 199 16.37 9.12 -4.25
CA ARG A 199 16.26 7.96 -3.36
C ARG A 199 15.97 8.27 -1.90
N PHE A 200 15.79 9.55 -1.52
CA PHE A 200 15.59 9.89 -0.11
C PHE A 200 14.28 9.30 0.48
N ILE A 201 13.29 8.99 -0.35
CA ILE A 201 12.14 8.16 0.03
C ILE A 201 12.34 6.78 -0.60
N PRO A 202 12.27 5.69 0.21
CA PRO A 202 12.53 4.34 -0.27
C PRO A 202 11.50 3.90 -1.30
N GLN A 203 12.00 3.17 -2.28
CA GLN A 203 11.22 2.62 -3.35
C GLN A 203 11.44 1.13 -3.46
N GLY A 204 10.35 0.38 -3.53
CA GLY A 204 10.35 -0.97 -4.08
C GLY A 204 10.35 -0.89 -5.62
N PRO A 205 9.33 -1.38 -6.34
CA PRO A 205 9.21 -1.16 -7.79
C PRO A 205 9.09 0.33 -8.14
N ASN A 206 10.03 0.86 -8.93
CA ASN A 206 10.17 2.28 -9.27
C ASN A 206 9.30 2.72 -10.46
N PRO A 207 8.90 4.00 -10.57
CA PRO A 207 8.94 5.07 -9.56
C PRO A 207 7.69 4.97 -8.66
N ALA A 208 7.87 5.03 -7.35
CA ALA A 208 6.81 4.78 -6.38
C ALA A 208 6.33 6.05 -5.64
N ALA A 209 6.96 7.17 -5.84
CA ALA A 209 6.74 8.41 -5.09
C ALA A 209 6.82 8.17 -3.58
N THR A 210 5.75 8.50 -2.85
CA THR A 210 5.63 8.29 -1.39
C THR A 210 5.00 6.96 -1.01
N PHE A 211 4.63 6.10 -1.98
CA PHE A 211 3.84 4.88 -1.76
C PHE A 211 4.68 3.60 -1.65
N VAL A 212 5.99 3.70 -1.72
CA VAL A 212 6.94 2.57 -1.69
C VAL A 212 6.81 1.63 -2.90
N ASN A 213 5.62 1.50 -3.49
CA ASN A 213 5.35 0.67 -4.66
C ASN A 213 4.64 1.49 -5.76
N ARG A 214 5.17 1.44 -6.99
CA ARG A 214 4.57 2.16 -8.14
C ARG A 214 3.12 1.77 -8.42
N ASN A 215 2.71 0.54 -8.11
CA ASN A 215 1.33 0.12 -8.32
C ASN A 215 0.37 0.88 -7.42
N PHE A 216 0.73 1.09 -6.16
CA PHE A 216 -0.09 1.85 -5.20
C PHE A 216 -0.19 3.32 -5.58
N ALA A 217 0.94 3.91 -6.03
CA ALA A 217 0.93 5.27 -6.56
C ALA A 217 0.03 5.40 -7.80
N ALA A 218 0.10 4.44 -8.73
CA ALA A 218 -0.73 4.42 -9.92
C ALA A 218 -2.23 4.24 -9.61
N GLU A 219 -2.59 3.40 -8.65
CA GLU A 219 -3.97 3.21 -8.17
C GLU A 219 -4.53 4.51 -7.58
N PHE A 220 -3.73 5.23 -6.79
CA PHE A 220 -4.08 6.55 -6.28
C PHE A 220 -4.25 7.58 -7.41
N MET A 221 -3.31 7.63 -8.35
CA MET A 221 -3.41 8.54 -9.50
C MET A 221 -4.65 8.25 -10.37
N ALA A 222 -4.99 6.96 -10.58
CA ALA A 222 -6.15 6.56 -11.37
C ALA A 222 -7.50 7.00 -10.78
N CYS A 223 -7.62 7.13 -9.46
CA CYS A 223 -8.87 7.60 -8.84
C CYS A 223 -8.91 9.12 -8.60
N THR A 224 -7.77 9.81 -8.70
CA THR A 224 -7.69 11.25 -8.36
C THR A 224 -7.72 12.19 -9.56
N TYR A 225 -7.27 11.76 -10.75
CA TYR A 225 -7.21 12.65 -11.93
C TYR A 225 -8.55 13.27 -12.31
N VAL A 226 -9.67 12.60 -11.98
CA VAL A 226 -11.02 13.09 -12.23
C VAL A 226 -11.33 14.39 -11.48
N PHE A 227 -10.71 14.58 -10.32
CA PHE A 227 -10.83 15.84 -9.57
C PHE A 227 -10.10 16.98 -10.27
N SER A 228 -8.97 16.70 -10.91
CA SER A 228 -8.26 17.67 -11.76
C SER A 228 -9.13 18.12 -12.94
N VAL A 229 -9.78 17.16 -13.62
CA VAL A 229 -10.72 17.45 -14.71
C VAL A 229 -11.89 18.33 -14.25
N TYR A 230 -12.44 18.03 -13.07
CA TYR A 230 -13.50 18.87 -12.48
C TYR A 230 -13.04 20.30 -12.23
N LEU A 231 -11.83 20.48 -11.67
CA LEU A 231 -11.26 21.81 -11.43
C LEU A 231 -11.06 22.58 -12.75
N ILE A 232 -10.50 21.93 -13.77
CA ILE A 232 -10.33 22.50 -15.11
C ILE A 232 -11.67 22.97 -15.66
N PHE A 233 -12.69 22.12 -15.64
CA PHE A 233 -13.98 22.42 -16.26
C PHE A 233 -14.75 23.55 -15.55
N ASN A 234 -14.45 23.82 -14.29
CA ASN A 234 -15.07 24.90 -13.52
C ASN A 234 -14.24 26.18 -13.48
N GLN A 235 -13.07 26.21 -14.14
CA GLN A 235 -12.17 27.37 -14.08
C GLN A 235 -12.42 28.33 -15.26
N ARG A 236 -12.25 29.64 -14.99
CA ARG A 236 -12.38 30.72 -15.99
C ARG A 236 -11.12 31.56 -16.14
N LYS A 237 -10.24 31.58 -15.12
CA LYS A 237 -9.02 32.37 -15.12
C LYS A 237 -7.92 31.65 -15.90
N THR A 238 -7.40 32.27 -16.97
CA THR A 238 -6.38 31.70 -17.86
C THR A 238 -5.14 31.24 -17.09
N ALA A 239 -4.63 32.05 -16.14
CA ALA A 239 -3.46 31.68 -15.35
C ALA A 239 -3.68 30.39 -14.53
N VAL A 240 -4.88 30.22 -13.94
CA VAL A 240 -5.21 29.00 -13.18
C VAL A 240 -5.43 27.81 -14.13
N LEU A 241 -6.01 28.06 -15.32
CA LEU A 241 -6.14 27.02 -16.36
C LEU A 241 -4.77 26.54 -16.83
N SER A 242 -3.81 27.44 -17.05
CA SER A 242 -2.44 27.08 -17.42
C SER A 242 -1.75 26.29 -16.31
N PHE A 243 -1.91 26.68 -15.05
CA PHE A 243 -1.42 25.91 -13.91
C PHE A 243 -2.02 24.50 -13.88
N LEU A 244 -3.35 24.37 -14.01
CA LEU A 244 -4.03 23.07 -14.02
C LEU A 244 -3.64 22.24 -15.25
N ALA A 245 -3.35 22.86 -16.41
CA ALA A 245 -2.85 22.17 -17.59
C ALA A 245 -1.48 21.53 -17.34
N VAL A 246 -0.53 22.31 -16.78
CA VAL A 246 0.80 21.79 -16.41
C VAL A 246 0.69 20.66 -15.40
N THR A 247 -0.02 20.87 -14.31
CA THR A 247 -0.11 19.92 -13.22
C THR A 247 -0.86 18.63 -13.61
N THR A 248 -1.95 18.76 -14.38
CA THR A 248 -2.66 17.59 -14.92
C THR A 248 -1.84 16.88 -15.99
N GLY A 249 -1.11 17.60 -16.82
CA GLY A 249 -0.15 17.01 -17.77
C GLY A 249 0.91 16.16 -17.04
N LEU A 250 1.46 16.67 -15.94
CA LEU A 250 2.40 15.91 -15.10
C LEU A 250 1.74 14.67 -14.47
N HIS A 251 0.48 14.77 -14.01
CA HIS A 251 -0.26 13.59 -13.51
C HIS A 251 -0.35 12.48 -14.57
N LEU A 252 -0.71 12.84 -15.81
CA LEU A 252 -0.82 11.88 -16.92
C LEU A 252 0.54 11.26 -17.27
N VAL A 253 1.59 12.07 -17.35
CA VAL A 253 2.96 11.60 -17.62
C VAL A 253 3.43 10.65 -16.50
N TYR A 254 3.19 11.00 -15.23
CA TYR A 254 3.57 10.15 -14.10
C TYR A 254 2.81 8.81 -14.10
N LEU A 255 1.52 8.82 -14.48
CA LEU A 255 0.77 7.57 -14.64
C LEU A 255 1.41 6.65 -15.68
N MET A 256 1.92 7.21 -16.80
CA MET A 256 2.69 6.46 -17.80
C MET A 256 4.03 5.96 -17.23
N MET A 257 4.72 6.78 -16.44
CA MET A 257 5.97 6.39 -15.77
C MET A 257 5.78 5.21 -14.81
N CYS A 258 4.65 5.11 -14.13
CA CYS A 258 4.35 3.98 -13.23
C CYS A 258 4.30 2.65 -13.97
N GLY A 259 3.79 2.61 -15.20
CA GLY A 259 3.71 1.38 -15.99
C GLY A 259 2.77 0.31 -15.41
N THR A 260 1.72 0.71 -14.69
CA THR A 260 0.79 -0.20 -13.99
C THR A 260 -0.43 -0.48 -14.86
N ARG A 261 -0.54 -1.71 -15.34
CA ARG A 261 -1.58 -2.14 -16.30
C ARG A 261 -3.02 -1.95 -15.79
N SER A 262 -3.29 -2.30 -14.53
CA SER A 262 -4.62 -2.12 -13.91
C SER A 262 -5.04 -0.64 -13.85
N ALA A 263 -4.09 0.25 -13.55
CA ALA A 263 -4.35 1.69 -13.52
C ALA A 263 -4.64 2.25 -14.92
N TYR A 264 -4.00 1.73 -15.96
CA TYR A 264 -4.31 2.12 -17.35
C TYR A 264 -5.73 1.73 -17.74
N VAL A 265 -6.14 0.48 -17.45
CA VAL A 265 -7.51 0.02 -17.72
C VAL A 265 -8.52 0.87 -16.93
N GLY A 266 -8.28 1.04 -15.62
CA GLY A 266 -9.14 1.85 -14.76
C GLY A 266 -9.27 3.29 -15.25
N SER A 267 -8.15 3.93 -15.61
CA SER A 267 -8.13 5.31 -16.11
C SER A 267 -8.80 5.44 -17.48
N SER A 268 -8.58 4.49 -18.40
CA SER A 268 -9.18 4.53 -19.75
C SER A 268 -10.71 4.41 -19.69
N VAL A 269 -11.23 3.45 -18.93
CA VAL A 269 -12.68 3.29 -18.74
C VAL A 269 -13.27 4.53 -18.05
N SER A 270 -12.60 5.04 -17.03
CA SER A 270 -13.03 6.24 -16.32
C SER A 270 -13.00 7.48 -17.21
N PHE A 271 -12.04 7.57 -18.13
CA PHE A 271 -11.96 8.68 -19.10
C PHE A 271 -13.18 8.70 -20.03
N VAL A 272 -13.61 7.54 -20.53
CA VAL A 272 -14.83 7.42 -21.34
C VAL A 272 -16.06 7.87 -20.54
N PHE A 273 -16.17 7.42 -19.29
CA PHE A 273 -17.28 7.80 -18.41
C PHE A 273 -17.30 9.33 -18.13
N ILE A 274 -16.12 9.93 -17.87
CA ILE A 274 -15.99 11.38 -17.73
C ILE A 274 -16.41 12.13 -19.01
N ALA A 275 -15.99 11.65 -20.18
CA ALA A 275 -16.35 12.30 -21.44
C ALA A 275 -17.88 12.31 -21.65
N VAL A 276 -18.54 11.19 -21.35
CA VAL A 276 -20.01 11.07 -21.40
C VAL A 276 -20.66 12.04 -20.40
N MET A 277 -20.16 12.12 -19.16
CA MET A 277 -20.70 13.00 -18.14
C MET A 277 -20.39 14.48 -18.42
N ALA A 278 -19.22 14.80 -18.96
CA ALA A 278 -18.87 16.14 -19.41
C ALA A 278 -19.80 16.63 -20.52
N TRP A 279 -20.09 15.78 -21.49
CA TRP A 279 -21.08 16.07 -22.53
C TRP A 279 -22.49 16.26 -21.96
N ARG A 280 -22.91 15.39 -21.04
CA ARG A 280 -24.23 15.44 -20.37
C ARG A 280 -24.42 16.72 -19.57
N TYR A 281 -23.38 17.18 -18.86
CA TYR A 281 -23.43 18.36 -17.98
C TYR A 281 -22.74 19.59 -18.56
N ARG A 282 -22.43 19.61 -19.85
CA ARG A 282 -21.68 20.71 -20.50
C ARG A 282 -22.20 22.10 -20.15
N SER A 283 -23.53 22.29 -20.09
CA SER A 283 -24.16 23.57 -19.75
C SER A 283 -23.93 24.04 -18.30
N ARG A 284 -23.41 23.19 -17.44
CA ARG A 284 -23.13 23.46 -16.01
C ARG A 284 -21.65 23.72 -15.74
N PHE A 285 -20.80 23.53 -16.73
CA PHE A 285 -19.37 23.75 -16.63
C PHE A 285 -18.94 25.07 -17.27
N SER A 286 -17.94 25.71 -16.69
CA SER A 286 -17.40 26.97 -17.19
C SER A 286 -16.66 26.81 -18.51
N PHE A 287 -16.17 25.62 -18.87
CA PHE A 287 -15.40 25.42 -20.09
C PHE A 287 -16.17 25.75 -21.36
N THR A 288 -17.51 25.68 -21.34
CA THR A 288 -18.36 26.04 -22.47
C THR A 288 -18.42 27.56 -22.71
N THR A 289 -17.95 28.36 -21.77
CA THR A 289 -17.88 29.83 -21.84
C THR A 289 -16.45 30.34 -22.07
N TRP A 290 -15.50 29.44 -22.30
CA TRP A 290 -14.12 29.84 -22.58
C TRP A 290 -14.02 30.55 -23.89
N LYS A 291 -13.19 31.57 -23.93
CA LYS A 291 -12.77 32.22 -25.19
C LYS A 291 -11.85 31.27 -25.97
N SER A 292 -11.82 31.37 -27.28
CA SER A 292 -10.93 30.57 -28.13
C SER A 292 -9.48 30.64 -27.68
N GLU A 293 -8.99 31.82 -27.27
CA GLU A 293 -7.64 32.02 -26.72
C GLU A 293 -7.40 31.14 -25.47
N GLN A 294 -8.37 31.07 -24.54
CA GLN A 294 -8.24 30.25 -23.34
C GLN A 294 -8.16 28.78 -23.67
N THR A 295 -8.96 28.32 -24.63
CA THR A 295 -8.93 26.95 -25.10
C THR A 295 -7.59 26.62 -25.77
N ILE A 296 -7.09 27.50 -26.64
CA ILE A 296 -5.80 27.32 -27.31
C ILE A 296 -4.66 27.29 -26.29
N VAL A 297 -4.63 28.24 -25.35
CA VAL A 297 -3.59 28.30 -24.30
C VAL A 297 -3.65 27.04 -23.43
N PHE A 298 -4.84 26.63 -22.97
CA PHE A 298 -4.99 25.45 -22.16
C PHE A 298 -4.51 24.17 -22.89
N MET A 299 -4.99 23.97 -24.12
CA MET A 299 -4.62 22.76 -24.91
C MET A 299 -3.15 22.78 -25.30
N GLY A 300 -2.62 23.96 -25.68
CA GLY A 300 -1.21 24.14 -26.03
C GLY A 300 -0.29 23.88 -24.85
N VAL A 301 -0.60 24.41 -23.65
CA VAL A 301 0.17 24.20 -22.43
C VAL A 301 0.08 22.73 -21.99
N LEU A 302 -1.12 22.12 -22.01
CA LEU A 302 -1.30 20.72 -21.66
C LEU A 302 -0.47 19.81 -22.59
N LEU A 303 -0.60 20.02 -23.91
CA LEU A 303 0.12 19.23 -24.91
C LEU A 303 1.64 19.42 -24.79
N ALA A 304 2.10 20.66 -24.64
CA ALA A 304 3.51 20.98 -24.45
C ALA A 304 4.07 20.32 -23.17
N THR A 305 3.29 20.31 -22.09
CA THR A 305 3.69 19.65 -20.84
C THR A 305 3.76 18.13 -21.02
N VAL A 306 2.72 17.51 -21.58
CA VAL A 306 2.68 16.05 -21.77
C VAL A 306 3.80 15.60 -22.71
N LEU A 307 3.98 16.27 -23.84
CA LEU A 307 5.06 15.91 -24.79
C LEU A 307 6.44 16.27 -24.23
N GLY A 308 6.62 17.49 -23.70
CA GLY A 308 7.90 17.93 -23.17
C GLY A 308 8.42 17.05 -22.03
N LEU A 309 7.57 16.79 -21.02
CA LEU A 309 7.94 15.96 -19.87
C LEU A 309 7.93 14.45 -20.21
N GLY A 310 7.00 14.02 -21.07
CA GLY A 310 6.85 12.61 -21.42
C GLY A 310 7.98 12.05 -22.28
N LEU A 311 8.67 12.90 -23.04
CA LEU A 311 9.81 12.52 -23.90
C LEU A 311 11.15 12.49 -23.14
N ILE A 312 11.23 13.00 -21.91
CA ILE A 312 12.46 12.95 -21.10
C ILE A 312 12.73 11.50 -20.72
N LYS A 313 13.96 11.05 -21.03
CA LYS A 313 14.42 9.70 -20.71
C LYS A 313 14.63 9.51 -19.20
N SER A 314 14.47 8.28 -18.75
CA SER A 314 14.74 7.92 -17.37
C SER A 314 16.24 7.94 -17.07
N GLY A 315 16.64 8.60 -15.99
CA GLY A 315 17.99 8.50 -15.41
C GLY A 315 18.07 7.49 -14.25
N ASN A 316 16.97 6.80 -13.93
CA ASN A 316 16.93 5.85 -12.83
C ASN A 316 17.29 4.43 -13.29
N PRO A 317 18.42 3.85 -12.83
CA PRO A 317 18.86 2.51 -13.22
C PRO A 317 17.95 1.39 -12.70
N GLY A 318 17.14 1.66 -11.67
CA GLY A 318 16.14 0.73 -11.14
C GLY A 318 14.85 0.66 -11.92
N VAL A 319 14.69 1.49 -12.96
CA VAL A 319 13.55 1.44 -13.87
C VAL A 319 13.77 0.32 -14.89
N GLU A 320 12.79 -0.57 -14.97
CA GLU A 320 12.74 -1.61 -15.98
C GLU A 320 12.77 -0.98 -17.39
N PHE A 321 13.61 -1.48 -18.28
CA PHE A 321 13.96 -0.88 -19.58
C PHE A 321 14.85 0.37 -19.43
N LYS A 322 16.17 0.21 -19.70
CA LYS A 322 17.13 1.32 -19.69
C LYS A 322 16.81 2.35 -20.78
N ASP A 323 17.08 3.61 -20.49
CA ASP A 323 17.00 4.74 -21.44
C ASP A 323 15.62 4.99 -22.07
N VAL A 324 14.55 4.53 -21.46
CA VAL A 324 13.18 4.74 -21.93
C VAL A 324 12.58 6.05 -21.39
N ASN A 325 11.76 6.70 -22.19
CA ASN A 325 10.89 7.78 -21.75
C ASN A 325 9.54 7.24 -21.24
N ALA A 326 8.70 8.13 -20.68
CA ALA A 326 7.41 7.76 -20.11
C ALA A 326 6.49 7.05 -21.11
N PHE A 327 6.45 7.51 -22.36
CA PHE A 327 5.60 6.93 -23.40
C PHE A 327 6.08 5.53 -23.80
N GLN A 328 7.38 5.39 -24.08
CA GLN A 328 7.96 4.09 -24.43
C GLN A 328 7.68 3.04 -23.34
N ARG A 329 7.89 3.44 -22.07
CA ARG A 329 7.58 2.57 -20.94
C ARG A 329 6.09 2.23 -20.85
N GLY A 330 5.22 3.24 -20.95
CA GLY A 330 3.77 3.06 -20.87
C GLY A 330 3.26 2.12 -21.97
N PHE A 331 3.67 2.33 -23.21
CA PHE A 331 3.28 1.46 -24.33
C PHE A 331 3.88 0.06 -24.24
N ALA A 332 5.16 -0.08 -23.88
CA ALA A 332 5.79 -1.39 -23.68
C ALA A 332 5.06 -2.19 -22.60
N ARG A 333 4.66 -1.54 -21.51
CA ARG A 333 3.89 -2.17 -20.44
C ARG A 333 2.46 -2.50 -20.84
N ALA A 334 1.81 -1.66 -21.62
CA ALA A 334 0.48 -1.94 -22.16
C ALA A 334 0.51 -3.13 -23.13
N ALA A 335 1.53 -3.22 -24.00
CA ALA A 335 1.71 -4.33 -24.93
C ALA A 335 1.99 -5.68 -24.25
N GLN A 336 2.56 -5.68 -23.04
CA GLN A 336 2.81 -6.90 -22.25
C GLN A 336 1.59 -7.44 -21.51
N ILE A 337 0.38 -6.97 -21.80
CA ILE A 337 -0.87 -7.54 -21.26
C ILE A 337 -1.07 -8.92 -21.90
N GLN A 338 -0.34 -9.92 -21.42
CA GLN A 338 -0.49 -11.31 -21.83
C GLN A 338 -1.10 -12.14 -20.70
N LEU A 339 -1.97 -13.10 -21.08
CA LEU A 339 -2.65 -14.00 -20.13
C LEU A 339 -1.72 -15.03 -19.46
N GLN A 340 -0.44 -15.11 -19.86
CA GLN A 340 0.55 -16.08 -19.39
C GLN A 340 1.71 -15.45 -18.61
N ASP A 341 1.52 -14.27 -18.01
CA ASP A 341 2.53 -13.62 -17.17
C ASP A 341 2.73 -14.39 -15.85
N GLY A 342 4.00 -14.56 -15.42
CA GLY A 342 4.34 -15.24 -14.14
C GLY A 342 3.64 -14.61 -12.92
N THR A 343 3.43 -13.28 -12.93
CA THR A 343 2.68 -12.58 -11.88
C THR A 343 1.19 -12.97 -11.86
N LEU A 344 0.60 -13.34 -13.00
CA LEU A 344 -0.76 -13.85 -13.08
C LEU A 344 -0.87 -15.28 -12.53
N ASN A 345 0.15 -16.11 -12.71
CA ASN A 345 0.16 -17.47 -12.16
C ASN A 345 0.17 -17.44 -10.63
N VAL A 346 0.98 -16.57 -10.03
CA VAL A 346 0.97 -16.35 -8.56
C VAL A 346 -0.43 -15.91 -8.10
N ARG A 347 -1.05 -14.95 -8.78
CA ARG A 347 -2.42 -14.50 -8.46
C ARG A 347 -3.47 -15.59 -8.64
N LYS A 348 -3.35 -16.44 -9.66
CA LYS A 348 -4.28 -17.58 -9.84
C LYS A 348 -4.24 -18.51 -8.62
N VAL A 349 -3.06 -18.81 -8.08
CA VAL A 349 -2.94 -19.62 -6.86
C VAL A 349 -3.63 -18.94 -5.68
N MET A 350 -3.37 -17.63 -5.46
CA MET A 350 -4.03 -16.85 -4.40
C MET A 350 -5.55 -16.80 -4.57
N TRP A 351 -6.03 -16.53 -5.78
CA TRP A 351 -7.47 -16.44 -6.06
C TRP A 351 -8.17 -17.79 -5.93
N THR A 352 -7.51 -18.88 -6.34
CA THR A 352 -8.03 -20.25 -6.15
C THR A 352 -8.13 -20.56 -4.66
N ALA A 353 -7.10 -20.28 -3.89
CA ALA A 353 -7.12 -20.48 -2.44
C ALA A 353 -8.20 -19.61 -1.76
N THR A 354 -8.32 -18.33 -2.15
CA THR A 354 -9.38 -17.45 -1.63
C THR A 354 -10.77 -17.95 -1.99
N TRP A 355 -10.95 -18.45 -3.21
CA TRP A 355 -12.22 -19.05 -3.61
C TRP A 355 -12.54 -20.34 -2.84
N ASN A 356 -11.53 -21.12 -2.47
CA ASN A 356 -11.69 -22.27 -1.57
C ASN A 356 -12.13 -21.81 -0.16
N MET A 357 -11.59 -20.69 0.35
CA MET A 357 -12.09 -20.07 1.60
C MET A 357 -13.58 -19.76 1.50
N VAL A 358 -14.01 -19.07 0.40
CA VAL A 358 -15.42 -18.73 0.16
C VAL A 358 -16.30 -19.98 0.14
N LYS A 359 -15.88 -21.05 -0.55
CA LYS A 359 -16.65 -22.30 -0.64
C LYS A 359 -16.76 -23.03 0.68
N LEU A 360 -15.68 -23.09 1.46
CA LEU A 360 -15.63 -23.86 2.71
C LEU A 360 -16.19 -23.07 3.90
N ARG A 361 -16.18 -21.73 3.83
CA ARG A 361 -16.70 -20.85 4.88
C ARG A 361 -17.65 -19.77 4.34
N PRO A 362 -18.75 -20.13 3.66
CA PRO A 362 -19.57 -19.17 2.94
C PRO A 362 -20.31 -18.17 3.84
N LEU A 363 -20.64 -18.55 5.08
CA LEU A 363 -21.41 -17.72 6.01
C LEU A 363 -20.51 -16.85 6.87
N THR A 364 -19.52 -17.48 7.52
CA THR A 364 -18.65 -16.78 8.45
C THR A 364 -17.41 -16.18 7.82
N GLY A 365 -16.98 -16.65 6.63
CA GLY A 365 -15.64 -16.35 6.15
C GLY A 365 -14.57 -16.90 7.09
N VAL A 366 -13.32 -16.54 6.84
CA VAL A 366 -12.20 -16.89 7.73
C VAL A 366 -12.01 -15.87 8.87
N GLY A 367 -12.67 -14.74 8.80
CA GLY A 367 -12.55 -13.63 9.74
C GLY A 367 -11.81 -12.44 9.14
N ALA A 368 -12.11 -11.24 9.64
CA ALA A 368 -11.55 -10.01 9.12
C ALA A 368 -10.02 -9.99 9.24
N GLY A 369 -9.31 -9.71 8.14
CA GLY A 369 -7.86 -9.68 8.09
C GLY A 369 -7.16 -11.04 8.18
N ALA A 370 -7.89 -12.14 8.39
CA ALA A 370 -7.30 -13.46 8.60
C ALA A 370 -6.83 -14.12 7.29
N TRP A 371 -7.15 -13.56 6.14
CA TRP A 371 -6.75 -14.12 4.85
C TRP A 371 -5.26 -14.42 4.78
N GLU A 372 -4.41 -13.48 5.19
CA GLU A 372 -2.96 -13.63 5.15
C GLU A 372 -2.41 -14.71 6.10
N VAL A 373 -3.16 -15.05 7.15
CA VAL A 373 -2.79 -16.10 8.13
C VAL A 373 -3.26 -17.46 7.63
N ASP A 374 -4.50 -17.53 7.14
CA ASP A 374 -5.17 -18.78 6.82
C ASP A 374 -4.94 -19.25 5.38
N LEU A 375 -4.39 -18.39 4.49
CA LEU A 375 -4.15 -18.72 3.09
C LEU A 375 -3.48 -20.10 2.88
N PRO A 376 -2.42 -20.49 3.62
CA PRO A 376 -1.76 -21.79 3.40
C PRO A 376 -2.67 -23.00 3.57
N LEU A 377 -3.73 -22.89 4.39
CA LEU A 377 -4.69 -24.00 4.64
C LEU A 377 -5.63 -24.25 3.46
N TYR A 378 -5.78 -23.28 2.56
CA TYR A 378 -6.73 -23.32 1.45
C TYR A 378 -6.06 -23.42 0.06
N GLN A 379 -4.73 -23.44 0.05
CA GLN A 379 -3.98 -23.61 -1.19
C GLN A 379 -4.14 -25.02 -1.75
N VAL A 380 -4.00 -25.14 -3.06
CA VAL A 380 -3.95 -26.43 -3.73
C VAL A 380 -2.67 -27.16 -3.32
N GLU A 381 -2.76 -28.48 -3.14
CA GLU A 381 -1.63 -29.31 -2.77
C GLU A 381 -0.45 -29.12 -3.73
N GLY A 382 0.74 -28.91 -3.19
CA GLY A 382 1.96 -28.65 -3.96
C GLY A 382 2.20 -27.18 -4.33
N SER A 383 1.25 -26.27 -4.06
CA SER A 383 1.48 -24.83 -4.16
C SER A 383 2.01 -24.28 -2.84
N GLN A 384 3.08 -23.48 -2.91
CA GLN A 384 3.69 -22.85 -1.71
C GLN A 384 3.79 -21.36 -1.94
N LEU A 385 2.66 -20.66 -1.77
CA LEU A 385 2.65 -19.20 -1.71
C LEU A 385 2.52 -18.77 -0.26
N GLU A 386 3.56 -18.18 0.28
CA GLU A 386 3.69 -18.02 1.71
C GLU A 386 3.62 -16.59 2.21
N THR A 387 3.74 -15.60 1.33
CA THR A 387 4.23 -14.28 1.77
C THR A 387 3.40 -13.08 1.37
N ASP A 388 2.35 -13.23 0.59
CA ASP A 388 1.52 -12.09 0.25
C ASP A 388 0.55 -11.75 1.38
N TYR A 389 0.37 -10.45 1.61
CA TYR A 389 -0.49 -9.93 2.66
C TYR A 389 -1.94 -9.80 2.21
N TYR A 390 -2.18 -9.82 0.90
CA TYR A 390 -3.49 -9.58 0.30
C TYR A 390 -3.68 -10.42 -0.96
N ALA A 391 -4.93 -10.76 -1.25
CA ALA A 391 -5.29 -11.55 -2.42
C ALA A 391 -5.05 -10.84 -3.77
N HIS A 392 -4.66 -9.58 -3.78
CA HIS A 392 -4.63 -8.73 -4.97
C HIS A 392 -5.96 -8.76 -5.76
N ASN A 393 -7.05 -8.90 -5.04
CA ASN A 393 -8.43 -8.77 -5.49
C ASN A 393 -9.29 -8.49 -4.27
N GLU A 394 -9.62 -7.22 -4.05
CA GLU A 394 -10.38 -6.77 -2.87
C GLU A 394 -11.75 -7.43 -2.78
N ILE A 395 -12.42 -7.59 -3.92
CA ILE A 395 -13.76 -8.18 -3.94
C ILE A 395 -13.70 -9.60 -3.41
N LEU A 396 -12.80 -10.41 -4.00
CA LEU A 396 -12.65 -11.81 -3.62
C LEU A 396 -12.18 -11.95 -2.17
N GLN A 397 -11.28 -11.06 -1.72
CA GLN A 397 -10.78 -11.07 -0.35
C GLN A 397 -11.86 -10.72 0.66
N VAL A 398 -12.68 -9.69 0.39
CA VAL A 398 -13.83 -9.35 1.24
C VAL A 398 -14.81 -10.53 1.34
N LEU A 399 -15.06 -11.24 0.24
CA LEU A 399 -15.92 -12.42 0.27
C LEU A 399 -15.32 -13.56 1.11
N GLY A 400 -14.02 -13.81 1.00
CA GLY A 400 -13.33 -14.86 1.76
C GLY A 400 -13.22 -14.54 3.25
N GLU A 401 -12.92 -13.29 3.60
CA GLU A 401 -12.76 -12.86 4.99
C GLU A 401 -14.11 -12.68 5.72
N TYR A 402 -15.10 -12.05 5.07
CA TYR A 402 -16.35 -11.61 5.70
C TYR A 402 -17.56 -12.51 5.41
N GLY A 403 -17.40 -13.55 4.57
CA GLY A 403 -18.47 -14.48 4.26
C GLY A 403 -19.76 -13.79 3.80
N ALA A 404 -20.91 -14.17 4.38
CA ALA A 404 -22.22 -13.59 4.04
C ALA A 404 -22.28 -12.07 4.18
N VAL A 405 -21.59 -11.51 5.19
CA VAL A 405 -21.52 -10.05 5.40
C VAL A 405 -20.77 -9.38 4.26
N GLY A 406 -19.70 -10.02 3.75
CA GLY A 406 -18.96 -9.56 2.58
C GLY A 406 -19.82 -9.56 1.30
N TRP A 407 -20.62 -10.60 1.09
CA TRP A 407 -21.60 -10.66 -0.02
C TRP A 407 -22.64 -9.55 0.06
N LEU A 408 -23.21 -9.31 1.24
CA LEU A 408 -24.18 -8.23 1.46
C LEU A 408 -23.54 -6.86 1.22
N PHE A 409 -22.31 -6.65 1.73
CA PHE A 409 -21.57 -5.42 1.48
C PHE A 409 -21.39 -5.15 -0.02
N MET A 410 -20.89 -6.13 -0.76
CA MET A 410 -20.66 -5.99 -2.20
C MET A 410 -21.97 -5.76 -2.97
N PHE A 411 -23.02 -6.50 -2.63
CA PHE A 411 -24.34 -6.32 -3.24
C PHE A 411 -24.87 -4.90 -3.02
N PHE A 412 -24.87 -4.40 -1.79
CA PHE A 412 -25.41 -3.07 -1.49
C PHE A 412 -24.50 -1.94 -2.02
N LEU A 413 -23.18 -2.13 -2.03
CA LEU A 413 -22.24 -1.17 -2.64
C LEU A 413 -22.52 -1.03 -4.15
N ILE A 414 -22.60 -2.14 -4.86
CA ILE A 414 -22.89 -2.15 -6.31
C ILE A 414 -24.28 -1.59 -6.58
N ALA A 415 -25.29 -2.03 -5.84
CA ALA A 415 -26.66 -1.53 -6.00
C ALA A 415 -26.76 -0.02 -5.75
N TYR A 416 -26.05 0.49 -4.72
CA TYR A 416 -26.01 1.92 -4.41
C TYR A 416 -25.33 2.72 -5.52
N THR A 417 -24.15 2.27 -5.97
CA THR A 417 -23.38 2.98 -7.00
C THR A 417 -24.10 2.97 -8.35
N LEU A 418 -24.72 1.86 -8.76
CA LEU A 418 -25.52 1.78 -9.96
C LEU A 418 -26.77 2.69 -9.89
N LYS A 419 -27.48 2.69 -8.76
CA LYS A 419 -28.63 3.58 -8.56
C LYS A 419 -28.21 5.06 -8.53
N ALA A 420 -27.07 5.38 -7.91
CA ALA A 420 -26.49 6.71 -7.93
C ALA A 420 -26.11 7.16 -9.34
N ALA A 421 -25.50 6.26 -10.12
CA ALA A 421 -25.14 6.51 -11.53
C ALA A 421 -26.39 6.73 -12.39
N TRP A 422 -27.39 5.85 -12.27
CA TRP A 422 -28.69 5.99 -12.95
C TRP A 422 -29.33 7.36 -12.68
N ARG A 423 -29.46 7.71 -11.40
CA ARG A 423 -30.03 9.00 -11.00
C ARG A 423 -29.21 10.17 -11.50
N THR A 424 -27.88 10.07 -11.46
CA THR A 424 -27.02 11.12 -11.97
C THR A 424 -27.25 11.33 -13.45
N PHE A 425 -27.37 10.27 -14.24
CA PHE A 425 -27.53 10.38 -15.69
C PHE A 425 -28.94 10.86 -16.10
N PHE A 426 -29.99 10.35 -15.46
CA PHE A 426 -31.38 10.58 -15.89
C PHE A 426 -32.11 11.69 -15.14
N ASN A 427 -31.55 12.29 -14.08
CA ASN A 427 -32.18 13.39 -13.39
C ASN A 427 -32.06 14.70 -14.17
N ASN A 428 -33.20 15.20 -14.66
CA ASN A 428 -33.27 16.43 -15.45
C ASN A 428 -33.80 17.63 -14.63
N THR A 429 -34.00 17.48 -13.32
CA THR A 429 -34.37 18.62 -12.45
C THR A 429 -33.21 19.60 -12.37
N ILE A 430 -33.52 20.87 -12.07
CA ILE A 430 -32.47 21.92 -11.94
C ILE A 430 -31.46 21.52 -10.87
N GLU A 431 -31.94 21.02 -9.73
CA GLU A 431 -31.09 20.52 -8.65
C GLU A 431 -30.23 19.32 -9.09
N GLY A 432 -30.84 18.37 -9.82
CA GLY A 432 -30.14 17.21 -10.37
C GLY A 432 -29.03 17.59 -11.32
N LEU A 433 -29.31 18.55 -12.22
CA LEU A 433 -28.29 19.07 -13.16
C LEU A 433 -27.16 19.84 -12.43
N ASN A 434 -27.46 20.52 -11.33
CA ASN A 434 -26.47 21.25 -10.53
C ASN A 434 -25.61 20.33 -9.67
N GLU A 435 -26.14 19.18 -9.19
CA GLU A 435 -25.42 18.17 -8.45
C GLU A 435 -24.65 17.19 -9.36
N GLY A 436 -25.07 17.07 -10.61
CA GLY A 436 -24.54 16.11 -11.58
C GLY A 436 -23.02 16.11 -11.74
N PRO A 437 -22.36 17.27 -11.89
CA PRO A 437 -20.90 17.34 -11.99
C PRO A 437 -20.17 16.73 -10.79
N ILE A 438 -20.61 17.04 -9.58
CA ILE A 438 -20.01 16.54 -8.34
C ILE A 438 -20.20 15.03 -8.21
N ARG A 439 -21.42 14.56 -8.51
CA ARG A 439 -21.75 13.13 -8.52
C ARG A 439 -20.95 12.37 -9.58
N ALA A 440 -20.77 12.97 -10.77
CA ALA A 440 -20.00 12.39 -11.84
C ALA A 440 -18.54 12.15 -11.42
N VAL A 441 -17.91 13.12 -10.74
CA VAL A 441 -16.55 12.96 -10.21
C VAL A 441 -16.47 11.82 -9.21
N ALA A 442 -17.36 11.78 -8.22
CA ALA A 442 -17.37 10.75 -7.20
C ALA A 442 -17.60 9.34 -7.80
N LEU A 443 -18.56 9.21 -8.74
CA LEU A 443 -18.86 7.95 -9.42
C LEU A 443 -17.69 7.48 -10.30
N THR A 444 -17.05 8.40 -11.00
CA THR A 444 -15.89 8.04 -11.85
C THR A 444 -14.70 7.60 -11.02
N SER A 445 -14.42 8.29 -9.91
CA SER A 445 -13.37 7.89 -8.98
C SER A 445 -13.66 6.51 -8.36
N LEU A 446 -14.91 6.25 -7.95
CA LEU A 446 -15.33 4.92 -7.49
C LEU A 446 -15.21 3.86 -8.58
N LEU A 447 -15.56 4.18 -9.82
CA LEU A 447 -15.41 3.25 -10.96
C LEU A 447 -13.94 2.88 -11.16
N ALA A 448 -13.03 3.87 -11.15
CA ALA A 448 -11.59 3.61 -11.22
C ALA A 448 -11.13 2.69 -10.09
N LEU A 449 -11.52 3.00 -8.84
CA LEU A 449 -11.20 2.19 -7.67
C LEU A 449 -11.74 0.76 -7.79
N MET A 450 -12.99 0.58 -8.21
CA MET A 450 -13.59 -0.75 -8.40
C MET A 450 -12.86 -1.57 -9.47
N ILE A 451 -12.39 -0.94 -10.56
CA ILE A 451 -11.64 -1.62 -11.61
C ILE A 451 -10.28 -2.08 -11.07
N VAL A 452 -9.52 -1.18 -10.43
CA VAL A 452 -8.19 -1.54 -9.90
C VAL A 452 -8.27 -2.52 -8.73
N SER A 453 -9.38 -2.54 -7.99
CA SER A 453 -9.66 -3.49 -6.89
C SER A 453 -9.72 -4.96 -7.34
N ASN A 454 -9.92 -5.23 -8.63
CA ASN A 454 -9.89 -6.61 -9.14
C ASN A 454 -8.48 -7.18 -9.31
N ILE A 455 -7.44 -6.33 -9.26
CA ILE A 455 -6.05 -6.75 -9.48
C ILE A 455 -5.11 -6.15 -8.39
N GLY A 456 -5.64 -5.35 -7.50
CA GLY A 456 -4.97 -4.66 -6.39
C GLY A 456 -5.76 -4.73 -5.09
N PHE A 457 -5.35 -3.89 -4.14
CA PHE A 457 -6.01 -3.76 -2.83
C PHE A 457 -6.08 -2.29 -2.36
N PRO A 458 -6.64 -1.38 -3.19
CA PRO A 458 -6.62 0.07 -2.93
C PRO A 458 -7.39 0.47 -1.67
N TRP A 459 -8.38 -0.31 -1.21
CA TRP A 459 -9.14 0.02 0.00
C TRP A 459 -8.33 -0.20 1.29
N ARG A 460 -7.25 -1.00 1.22
CA ARG A 460 -6.38 -1.29 2.36
C ARG A 460 -5.26 -0.28 2.55
N LEU A 461 -5.02 0.56 1.55
CA LEU A 461 -4.07 1.66 1.63
C LEU A 461 -4.77 2.90 2.16
N ALA A 462 -4.15 3.59 3.12
CA ALA A 462 -4.81 4.70 3.84
C ALA A 462 -5.27 5.83 2.91
N ALA A 463 -4.42 6.28 1.99
CA ALA A 463 -4.75 7.38 1.08
C ALA A 463 -5.85 7.02 0.06
N THR A 464 -5.75 5.85 -0.59
CA THR A 464 -6.75 5.41 -1.58
C THR A 464 -8.05 4.93 -0.92
N GLY A 465 -7.97 4.33 0.27
CA GLY A 465 -9.13 3.99 1.08
C GLY A 465 -9.89 5.22 1.55
N ALA A 466 -9.19 6.29 1.95
CA ALA A 466 -9.83 7.57 2.26
C ALA A 466 -10.53 8.19 1.03
N MET A 467 -9.99 8.02 -0.18
CA MET A 467 -10.67 8.44 -1.43
C MET A 467 -11.96 7.65 -1.68
N PHE A 468 -11.98 6.35 -1.40
CA PHE A 468 -13.19 5.53 -1.47
C PHE A 468 -14.27 6.07 -0.51
N ALA A 469 -13.90 6.35 0.75
CA ALA A 469 -14.81 6.92 1.74
C ALA A 469 -15.27 8.35 1.36
N LEU A 470 -14.38 9.21 0.84
CA LEU A 470 -14.72 10.53 0.32
C LEU A 470 -15.84 10.45 -0.72
N CYS A 471 -15.65 9.60 -1.73
CA CYS A 471 -16.58 9.49 -2.84
C CYS A 471 -17.97 9.00 -2.39
N LEU A 472 -18.04 8.03 -1.47
CA LEU A 472 -19.30 7.60 -0.87
C LEU A 472 -19.96 8.71 -0.07
N GLY A 473 -19.17 9.46 0.72
CA GLY A 473 -19.66 10.61 1.49
C GLY A 473 -20.20 11.74 0.62
N VAL A 474 -19.52 12.04 -0.50
CA VAL A 474 -19.94 13.05 -1.49
C VAL A 474 -21.27 12.66 -2.15
N LEU A 475 -21.44 11.39 -2.53
CA LEU A 475 -22.70 10.89 -3.07
C LEU A 475 -23.82 10.98 -2.05
N ALA A 476 -23.58 10.59 -0.81
CA ALA A 476 -24.56 10.69 0.28
C ALA A 476 -24.94 12.14 0.58
N ALA A 477 -23.97 13.07 0.60
CA ALA A 477 -24.21 14.49 0.79
C ALA A 477 -25.06 15.09 -0.36
N SER A 478 -24.82 14.65 -1.59
CA SER A 478 -25.60 15.04 -2.75
C SER A 478 -27.02 14.44 -2.71
N ASP A 479 -27.17 13.16 -2.32
CA ASP A 479 -28.48 12.54 -2.13
C ASP A 479 -29.32 13.29 -1.08
N ALA A 480 -28.66 13.79 -0.01
CA ALA A 480 -29.30 14.62 1.00
C ALA A 480 -29.83 15.97 0.44
N ARG A 481 -29.04 16.61 -0.45
CA ARG A 481 -29.45 17.86 -1.11
C ARG A 481 -30.54 17.65 -2.16
N LEU A 482 -30.52 16.51 -2.83
CA LEU A 482 -31.55 16.12 -3.81
C LEU A 482 -32.85 15.61 -3.15
N GLY A 483 -32.90 15.47 -1.84
CA GLY A 483 -34.09 14.97 -1.12
C GLY A 483 -34.47 13.55 -1.52
N VAL A 484 -33.47 12.68 -1.75
CA VAL A 484 -33.69 11.29 -2.17
C VAL A 484 -34.51 10.54 -1.13
N ARG A 485 -35.65 9.92 -1.56
CA ARG A 485 -36.59 9.18 -0.71
C ARG A 485 -36.39 7.66 -0.83
N GLY A 486 -36.94 6.92 0.12
CA GLY A 486 -36.91 5.44 0.17
C GLY A 486 -35.76 4.91 1.00
N ILE A 487 -35.30 3.67 0.74
CA ILE A 487 -34.26 2.96 1.52
C ILE A 487 -32.94 3.76 1.59
N LEU A 488 -32.65 4.57 0.57
CA LEU A 488 -31.48 5.42 0.51
C LEU A 488 -31.78 6.88 0.94
N SER A 489 -32.79 7.09 1.75
CA SER A 489 -33.13 8.42 2.26
C SER A 489 -32.11 8.90 3.27
N THR A 490 -31.92 10.21 3.30
CA THR A 490 -31.17 10.87 4.37
C THR A 490 -32.17 11.21 5.49
N THR A 491 -31.88 10.75 6.69
CA THR A 491 -32.62 11.11 7.89
C THR A 491 -31.88 12.24 8.63
N ARG A 492 -32.67 13.12 9.25
CA ARG A 492 -32.15 14.15 10.17
C ARG A 492 -32.16 13.56 11.57
N LEU A 493 -31.00 13.33 12.15
CA LEU A 493 -30.89 12.89 13.53
C LEU A 493 -31.11 14.10 14.43
N PRO A 494 -32.14 14.09 15.34
CA PRO A 494 -32.28 15.14 16.31
C PRO A 494 -31.07 15.16 17.23
N TRP A 495 -30.26 16.20 17.09
CA TRP A 495 -28.98 16.28 17.78
C TRP A 495 -29.10 17.20 19.01
N ARG A 496 -28.66 16.69 20.16
CA ARG A 496 -28.64 17.44 21.43
C ARG A 496 -27.24 17.82 21.82
N PRO A 497 -27.00 18.96 22.51
CA PRO A 497 -25.71 19.35 23.00
C PRO A 497 -24.95 18.25 23.77
N ALA A 498 -25.68 17.51 24.63
CA ALA A 498 -25.11 16.39 25.40
C ALA A 498 -24.54 15.27 24.49
N PHE A 499 -25.15 15.01 23.34
CA PHE A 499 -24.59 14.03 22.38
C PHE A 499 -23.30 14.52 21.75
N SER A 500 -23.19 15.83 21.45
CA SER A 500 -21.94 16.43 20.96
C SER A 500 -20.84 16.37 22.01
N GLN A 501 -21.15 16.65 23.27
CA GLN A 501 -20.19 16.57 24.36
C GLN A 501 -19.70 15.14 24.55
N ALA A 502 -20.62 14.17 24.60
CA ALA A 502 -20.27 12.76 24.71
C ALA A 502 -19.41 12.28 23.50
N ALA A 503 -19.82 12.65 22.28
CA ALA A 503 -19.08 12.31 21.06
C ALA A 503 -17.70 12.98 21.03
N ALA A 504 -17.56 14.21 21.51
CA ALA A 504 -16.25 14.88 21.62
C ALA A 504 -15.33 14.16 22.62
N ILE A 505 -15.87 13.71 23.77
CA ILE A 505 -15.09 12.93 24.76
C ILE A 505 -14.65 11.59 24.15
N VAL A 506 -15.56 10.86 23.51
CA VAL A 506 -15.24 9.60 22.83
C VAL A 506 -14.19 9.81 21.74
N THR A 507 -14.32 10.86 20.94
CA THR A 507 -13.35 11.17 19.87
C THR A 507 -11.97 11.53 20.47
N MET A 508 -11.94 12.25 21.59
CA MET A 508 -10.68 12.53 22.31
C MET A 508 -10.03 11.22 22.81
N ALA A 509 -10.83 10.32 23.38
CA ALA A 509 -10.32 9.00 23.79
C ALA A 509 -9.80 8.20 22.58
N CYS A 510 -10.49 8.24 21.43
CA CYS A 510 -10.00 7.66 20.18
C CYS A 510 -8.68 8.30 19.70
N LEU A 511 -8.51 9.63 19.85
CA LEU A 511 -7.25 10.32 19.51
C LEU A 511 -6.09 9.87 20.41
N VAL A 512 -6.32 9.73 21.72
CA VAL A 512 -5.32 9.22 22.65
C VAL A 512 -4.94 7.78 22.31
N LEU A 513 -5.94 6.93 22.02
CA LEU A 513 -5.71 5.56 21.58
C LEU A 513 -4.96 5.51 20.23
N ALA A 514 -5.33 6.36 19.28
CA ALA A 514 -4.63 6.48 18.01
C ALA A 514 -3.17 6.92 18.20
N ALA A 515 -2.90 7.83 19.13
CA ALA A 515 -1.53 8.26 19.47
C ALA A 515 -0.71 7.08 20.01
N TYR A 516 -1.27 6.32 20.97
CA TYR A 516 -0.62 5.14 21.53
C TYR A 516 -0.33 4.08 20.46
N ILE A 517 -1.35 3.71 19.66
CA ILE A 517 -1.19 2.71 18.58
C ILE A 517 -0.16 3.20 17.55
N SER A 518 -0.19 4.46 17.16
CA SER A 518 0.73 5.05 16.19
C SER A 518 2.17 5.04 16.69
N GLN A 519 2.38 5.36 17.99
CA GLN A 519 3.69 5.30 18.62
C GLN A 519 4.23 3.86 18.61
N GLN A 520 3.42 2.89 19.05
CA GLN A 520 3.81 1.47 19.05
C GLN A 520 4.13 0.97 17.64
N ALA A 521 3.31 1.30 16.65
CA ALA A 521 3.55 0.90 15.27
C ALA A 521 4.85 1.50 14.71
N ALA A 522 5.06 2.80 14.90
CA ALA A 522 6.25 3.51 14.44
C ALA A 522 7.53 2.99 15.12
N GLU A 523 7.50 2.84 16.44
CA GLU A 523 8.66 2.38 17.23
C GLU A 523 9.03 0.93 16.87
N CYS A 524 8.05 0.03 16.78
CA CYS A 524 8.28 -1.35 16.35
C CYS A 524 8.91 -1.39 14.96
N GLU A 525 8.32 -0.67 13.99
CA GLU A 525 8.80 -0.69 12.61
C GLU A 525 10.23 -0.14 12.52
N GLN A 526 10.54 0.97 13.18
CA GLN A 526 11.89 1.55 13.20
C GLN A 526 12.93 0.58 13.79
N LYS A 527 12.62 -0.09 14.89
CA LYS A 527 13.53 -1.04 15.53
C LYS A 527 13.81 -2.25 14.64
N ILE A 528 12.76 -2.85 14.06
CA ILE A 528 12.91 -4.02 13.18
C ILE A 528 13.64 -3.64 11.89
N VAL A 529 13.31 -2.49 11.27
CA VAL A 529 14.02 -2.01 10.07
C VAL A 529 15.50 -1.76 10.38
N ALA A 530 15.81 -1.13 11.51
CA ALA A 530 17.19 -0.90 11.92
C ALA A 530 17.95 -2.22 12.13
N ALA A 531 17.33 -3.20 12.80
CA ALA A 531 17.92 -4.52 13.01
C ALA A 531 18.21 -5.23 11.68
N VAL A 532 17.27 -5.23 10.74
CA VAL A 532 17.46 -5.84 9.41
C VAL A 532 18.55 -5.13 8.61
N LYS A 533 18.62 -3.80 8.63
CA LYS A 533 19.71 -3.05 7.98
C LYS A 533 21.07 -3.39 8.55
N MET A 534 21.19 -3.47 9.88
CA MET A 534 22.42 -3.89 10.53
C MET A 534 22.80 -5.32 10.12
N ALA A 535 21.84 -6.26 10.07
CA ALA A 535 22.08 -7.62 9.62
C ALA A 535 22.62 -7.67 8.19
N LEU A 536 21.97 -6.94 7.26
CA LEU A 536 22.42 -6.87 5.86
C LEU A 536 23.83 -6.24 5.73
N THR A 537 24.10 -5.19 6.51
CA THR A 537 25.45 -4.54 6.52
C THR A 537 26.51 -5.50 7.03
N ILE A 538 26.21 -6.27 8.09
CA ILE A 538 27.13 -7.29 8.62
C ILE A 538 27.38 -8.38 7.56
N SER A 539 26.34 -8.86 6.88
CA SER A 539 26.48 -9.86 5.79
C SER A 539 27.34 -9.32 4.63
N GLN A 540 27.16 -8.06 4.25
CA GLN A 540 27.92 -7.41 3.18
C GLN A 540 29.41 -7.21 3.52
N SER A 541 29.81 -7.30 4.80
CA SER A 541 31.20 -7.22 5.21
C SER A 541 32.06 -8.40 4.74
N GLY A 542 31.45 -9.46 4.19
CA GLY A 542 32.11 -10.69 3.73
C GLY A 542 32.59 -11.63 4.85
N ASN A 543 32.74 -11.15 6.08
CA ASN A 543 33.03 -11.96 7.26
C ASN A 543 32.12 -11.57 8.44
N PRO A 544 30.88 -12.08 8.46
CA PRO A 544 29.91 -11.74 9.53
C PRO A 544 30.40 -12.14 10.93
N ASN A 545 31.21 -13.17 11.05
CA ASN A 545 31.70 -13.71 12.33
C ASN A 545 33.01 -13.06 12.82
N SER A 546 33.45 -11.97 12.19
CA SER A 546 34.58 -11.19 12.67
C SER A 546 34.31 -10.60 14.06
N PRO A 547 35.29 -10.58 14.99
CA PRO A 547 35.13 -9.93 16.30
C PRO A 547 34.70 -8.46 16.22
N LYS A 548 35.00 -7.78 15.12
CA LYS A 548 34.57 -6.39 14.87
C LYS A 548 33.05 -6.24 14.78
N ASN A 549 32.35 -7.30 14.41
CA ASN A 549 30.89 -7.29 14.24
C ASN A 549 30.12 -7.71 15.50
N GLU A 550 30.78 -8.16 16.57
CA GLU A 550 30.09 -8.69 17.77
C GLU A 550 29.20 -7.66 18.44
N LYS A 551 29.70 -6.42 18.61
CA LYS A 551 28.88 -5.35 19.16
C LYS A 551 27.66 -5.05 18.27
N ALA A 552 27.86 -4.94 16.96
CA ALA A 552 26.76 -4.69 16.01
C ALA A 552 25.73 -5.82 16.02
N LYS A 553 26.16 -7.09 16.17
CA LYS A 553 25.24 -8.24 16.33
C LYS A 553 24.45 -8.16 17.63
N ALA A 554 25.08 -7.76 18.74
CA ALA A 554 24.41 -7.61 20.02
C ALA A 554 23.35 -6.50 19.95
N ASP A 555 23.71 -5.31 19.42
CA ASP A 555 22.82 -4.18 19.24
C ASP A 555 21.64 -4.54 18.29
N MET A 556 21.91 -5.23 17.19
CA MET A 556 20.90 -5.75 16.26
C MET A 556 19.92 -6.69 16.95
N LEU A 557 20.40 -7.66 17.74
CA LEU A 557 19.55 -8.60 18.46
C LEU A 557 18.72 -7.90 19.54
N GLN A 558 19.27 -6.89 20.20
CA GLN A 558 18.52 -6.07 21.15
C GLN A 558 17.37 -5.34 20.47
N LEU A 559 17.62 -4.64 19.35
CA LEU A 559 16.60 -3.97 18.56
C LEU A 559 15.52 -4.93 18.09
N ALA A 560 15.91 -6.14 17.64
CA ALA A 560 14.96 -7.18 17.25
C ALA A 560 14.07 -7.62 18.42
N ARG A 561 14.64 -7.87 19.61
CA ARG A 561 13.88 -8.24 20.82
C ARG A 561 12.90 -7.16 21.23
N GLU A 562 13.34 -5.91 21.25
CA GLU A 562 12.50 -4.78 21.59
C GLU A 562 11.36 -4.60 20.58
N GLY A 563 11.66 -4.64 19.27
CA GLY A 563 10.67 -4.50 18.22
C GLY A 563 9.61 -5.61 18.23
N ILE A 564 10.04 -6.87 18.38
CA ILE A 564 9.14 -8.03 18.48
C ILE A 564 8.29 -7.95 19.76
N ALA A 565 8.84 -7.49 20.88
CA ALA A 565 8.10 -7.33 22.14
C ALA A 565 7.01 -6.24 22.02
N ILE A 566 7.27 -5.15 21.28
CA ILE A 566 6.28 -4.10 21.04
C ILE A 566 5.13 -4.63 20.18
N ASN A 567 5.44 -5.27 19.05
CA ASN A 567 4.42 -5.84 18.16
C ASN A 567 4.88 -7.17 17.53
N PRO A 568 4.50 -8.30 18.11
CA PRO A 568 4.86 -9.61 17.59
C PRO A 568 4.21 -9.92 16.23
N HIS A 569 3.24 -9.12 15.81
CA HIS A 569 2.56 -9.29 14.52
C HIS A 569 3.24 -8.52 13.37
N TYR A 570 4.25 -7.69 13.66
CA TYR A 570 5.05 -7.06 12.62
C TYR A 570 6.05 -8.07 12.03
N ARG A 571 5.74 -8.60 10.85
CA ARG A 571 6.45 -9.76 10.27
C ARG A 571 6.90 -9.56 8.83
N LYS A 572 6.76 -8.35 8.28
CA LYS A 572 7.03 -8.09 6.87
C LYS A 572 8.48 -8.36 6.50
N ILE A 573 9.40 -7.92 7.33
CA ILE A 573 10.84 -8.07 7.13
C ILE A 573 11.52 -8.86 8.25
N THR A 574 10.80 -9.17 9.34
CA THR A 574 11.33 -9.94 10.48
C THR A 574 11.94 -11.28 10.05
N PRO A 575 11.34 -12.07 9.12
CA PRO A 575 11.96 -13.31 8.64
C PRO A 575 13.37 -13.14 8.08
N MET A 576 13.65 -12.02 7.39
CA MET A 576 14.97 -11.74 6.81
C MET A 576 16.08 -11.75 7.87
N LEU A 577 15.76 -11.31 9.09
CA LEU A 577 16.71 -11.33 10.19
C LEU A 577 17.08 -12.76 10.58
N GLY A 578 16.11 -13.68 10.65
CA GLY A 578 16.35 -15.09 10.87
C GLY A 578 17.18 -15.73 9.75
N ASP A 579 16.91 -15.34 8.50
CA ASP A 579 17.63 -15.85 7.34
C ASP A 579 19.10 -15.40 7.35
N GLU A 580 19.40 -14.14 7.73
CA GLU A 580 20.78 -13.65 7.87
C GLU A 580 21.51 -14.33 9.03
N LEU A 581 20.85 -14.50 10.19
CA LEU A 581 21.42 -15.23 11.33
C LEU A 581 21.76 -16.67 10.98
N ALA A 582 20.90 -17.36 10.24
CA ALA A 582 21.15 -18.73 9.76
C ALA A 582 22.35 -18.79 8.81
N LYS A 583 22.51 -17.84 7.91
CA LYS A 583 23.70 -17.72 7.03
C LYS A 583 25.01 -17.57 7.83
N TRP A 584 24.95 -16.91 8.99
CA TRP A 584 26.12 -16.74 9.88
C TRP A 584 26.37 -17.96 10.77
N GLY A 585 25.49 -18.95 10.75
CA GLY A 585 25.56 -20.14 11.62
C GLY A 585 24.95 -19.90 13.02
N ASP A 586 24.36 -18.75 13.29
CA ASP A 586 23.68 -18.45 14.55
C ASP A 586 22.25 -19.03 14.54
N TRP A 587 22.20 -20.36 14.51
CA TRP A 587 20.94 -21.10 14.42
C TRP A 587 20.03 -20.88 15.62
N LYS A 588 20.59 -20.64 16.81
CA LYS A 588 19.79 -20.43 18.03
C LYS A 588 18.95 -19.15 17.92
N ASN A 589 19.55 -18.04 17.54
CA ASN A 589 18.84 -16.77 17.35
C ASN A 589 17.97 -16.79 16.08
N ALA A 590 18.39 -17.46 15.01
CA ALA A 590 17.57 -17.66 13.81
C ALA A 590 16.24 -18.38 14.14
N VAL A 591 16.31 -19.48 14.87
CA VAL A 591 15.12 -20.23 15.32
C VAL A 591 14.21 -19.35 16.17
N TRP A 592 14.77 -18.59 17.11
CA TRP A 592 13.98 -17.69 17.94
C TRP A 592 13.22 -16.63 17.10
N VAL A 593 13.87 -16.02 16.10
CA VAL A 593 13.21 -15.05 15.21
C VAL A 593 12.08 -15.72 14.42
N TRP A 594 12.33 -16.87 13.80
CA TRP A 594 11.31 -17.58 13.02
C TRP A 594 10.16 -18.09 13.89
N GLU A 595 10.41 -18.53 15.12
CA GLU A 595 9.36 -18.94 16.08
C GLU A 595 8.47 -17.73 16.43
N SER A 596 9.02 -16.54 16.56
CA SER A 596 8.21 -15.31 16.78
C SER A 596 7.27 -15.03 15.61
N VAL A 597 7.73 -15.27 14.38
CA VAL A 597 6.89 -15.13 13.17
C VAL A 597 5.79 -16.20 13.13
N VAL A 598 6.12 -17.47 13.42
CA VAL A 598 5.16 -18.56 13.45
C VAL A 598 4.13 -18.38 14.57
N GLY A 599 4.49 -17.73 15.69
CA GLY A 599 3.55 -17.35 16.74
C GLY A 599 2.39 -16.49 16.26
N SER A 600 2.65 -15.62 15.27
CA SER A 600 1.62 -14.76 14.65
C SER A 600 1.07 -15.30 13.33
N ARG A 601 1.80 -16.18 12.65
CA ARG A 601 1.42 -16.85 11.39
C ARG A 601 1.66 -18.36 11.49
N PRO A 602 0.77 -19.10 12.14
CA PRO A 602 0.99 -20.51 12.51
C PRO A 602 0.99 -21.48 11.33
N TYR A 603 0.69 -21.04 10.11
CA TYR A 603 0.51 -21.93 8.95
C TYR A 603 1.54 -21.73 7.84
N VAL A 604 2.57 -20.92 8.06
CA VAL A 604 3.63 -20.67 7.07
C VAL A 604 4.60 -21.84 7.03
N VAL A 605 4.45 -22.68 6.01
CA VAL A 605 5.18 -23.96 5.87
C VAL A 605 6.69 -23.74 5.76
N ALA A 606 7.16 -22.72 5.01
CA ALA A 606 8.60 -22.42 4.91
C ALA A 606 9.21 -22.03 6.25
N MET A 607 8.51 -21.20 7.04
CA MET A 607 9.01 -20.84 8.38
C MET A 607 9.11 -22.07 9.29
N MET A 608 8.11 -22.96 9.29
CA MET A 608 8.18 -24.21 10.04
C MET A 608 9.33 -25.11 9.58
N SER A 609 9.56 -25.17 8.27
CA SER A 609 10.69 -25.92 7.70
C SER A 609 12.04 -25.31 8.10
N ASN A 610 12.15 -23.98 8.11
CA ASN A 610 13.36 -23.28 8.57
C ASN A 610 13.60 -23.50 10.06
N ILE A 611 12.55 -23.44 10.90
CA ILE A 611 12.65 -23.75 12.33
C ILE A 611 13.10 -25.21 12.54
N ALA A 612 12.49 -26.16 11.84
CA ALA A 612 12.85 -27.56 11.96
C ALA A 612 14.31 -27.81 11.54
N ARG A 613 14.76 -27.17 10.44
CA ARG A 613 16.17 -27.21 10.01
C ARG A 613 17.10 -26.62 11.07
N GLY A 614 16.76 -25.44 11.60
CA GLY A 614 17.56 -24.76 12.62
C GLY A 614 17.63 -25.56 13.93
N LYS A 615 16.51 -26.14 14.39
CA LYS A 615 16.45 -27.03 15.58
C LYS A 615 17.34 -28.26 15.39
N ALA A 616 17.32 -28.87 14.21
CA ALA A 616 18.20 -29.98 13.90
C ALA A 616 19.71 -29.58 13.91
N GLN A 617 20.04 -28.35 13.55
CA GLN A 617 21.44 -27.86 13.59
C GLN A 617 21.92 -27.62 15.03
N ILE A 618 21.02 -27.23 15.94
CA ILE A 618 21.39 -27.08 17.37
C ILE A 618 21.21 -28.35 18.18
N GLY A 619 20.91 -29.52 17.56
CA GLY A 619 20.75 -30.80 18.18
C GLY A 619 19.35 -31.12 18.75
N ASP A 620 18.37 -30.19 18.63
CA ASP A 620 16.99 -30.42 19.06
C ASP A 620 16.21 -31.19 17.98
N ILE A 621 16.49 -32.48 17.86
CA ILE A 621 15.85 -33.34 16.83
C ILE A 621 14.36 -33.53 17.11
N ASP A 622 13.93 -33.65 18.36
CA ASP A 622 12.53 -33.82 18.72
C ASP A 622 11.73 -32.54 18.39
N GLY A 623 12.28 -31.37 18.68
CA GLY A 623 11.72 -30.08 18.27
C GLY A 623 11.62 -29.96 16.76
N ALA A 624 12.64 -30.38 16.02
CA ALA A 624 12.65 -30.39 14.55
C ALA A 624 11.52 -31.27 13.98
N LEU A 625 11.37 -32.50 14.51
CA LEU A 625 10.32 -33.44 14.10
C LEU A 625 8.90 -32.90 14.40
N LYS A 626 8.71 -32.18 15.53
CA LYS A 626 7.43 -31.55 15.87
C LYS A 626 7.05 -30.47 14.85
N PHE A 627 8.00 -29.61 14.44
CA PHE A 627 7.71 -28.58 13.44
C PHE A 627 7.53 -29.17 12.02
N LEU A 628 8.31 -30.19 11.68
CA LEU A 628 8.10 -30.94 10.44
C LEU A 628 6.70 -31.57 10.38
N ALA A 629 6.24 -32.20 11.46
CA ALA A 629 4.90 -32.79 11.52
C ALA A 629 3.79 -31.75 11.33
N LYS A 630 3.96 -30.53 11.89
CA LYS A 630 3.04 -29.41 11.65
C LYS A 630 3.05 -28.97 10.17
N ALA A 631 4.23 -28.79 9.58
CA ALA A 631 4.39 -28.42 8.18
C ALA A 631 3.77 -29.48 7.24
N LYS A 632 4.03 -30.76 7.50
CA LYS A 632 3.50 -31.91 6.75
C LYS A 632 1.97 -32.01 6.82
N LYS A 633 1.36 -31.65 7.97
CA LYS A 633 -0.11 -31.62 8.10
C LYS A 633 -0.77 -30.60 7.19
N ILE A 634 -0.08 -29.49 6.88
CA ILE A 634 -0.62 -28.42 6.03
C ILE A 634 -0.33 -28.71 4.56
N GLN A 635 0.91 -29.10 4.22
CA GLN A 635 1.37 -29.32 2.85
C GLN A 635 2.23 -30.60 2.77
N PRO A 636 1.62 -31.79 2.76
CA PRO A 636 2.37 -33.07 2.80
C PRO A 636 3.24 -33.30 1.57
N LYS A 637 2.87 -32.76 0.42
CA LYS A 637 3.62 -32.88 -0.84
C LYS A 637 4.55 -31.71 -1.15
N ALA A 638 4.66 -30.75 -0.23
CA ALA A 638 5.59 -29.64 -0.41
C ALA A 638 7.03 -30.16 -0.53
N VAL A 639 7.73 -29.73 -1.56
CA VAL A 639 9.11 -30.21 -1.87
C VAL A 639 10.02 -29.99 -0.67
N SER A 640 10.00 -28.78 -0.08
CA SER A 640 10.82 -28.42 1.09
C SER A 640 10.51 -29.27 2.33
N VAL A 641 9.25 -29.69 2.52
CA VAL A 641 8.83 -30.55 3.63
C VAL A 641 9.33 -31.98 3.41
N ARG A 642 9.20 -32.51 2.19
CA ARG A 642 9.68 -33.87 1.85
C ARG A 642 11.21 -33.95 1.96
N SER A 643 11.93 -32.95 1.48
CA SER A 643 13.39 -32.92 1.57
C SER A 643 13.85 -32.86 3.02
N LEU A 644 13.21 -32.02 3.82
CA LEU A 644 13.52 -31.94 5.26
C LEU A 644 13.19 -33.23 6.00
N GLU A 645 12.08 -33.93 5.64
CA GLU A 645 11.75 -35.23 6.21
C GLU A 645 12.85 -36.24 5.94
N VAL A 646 13.32 -36.36 4.71
CA VAL A 646 14.41 -37.26 4.32
C VAL A 646 15.70 -36.93 5.10
N ILE A 647 16.05 -35.67 5.22
CA ILE A 647 17.24 -35.23 5.96
C ILE A 647 17.13 -35.57 7.46
N LEU A 648 15.98 -35.31 8.09
CA LEU A 648 15.79 -35.58 9.50
C LEU A 648 15.76 -37.09 9.82
N LEU A 649 15.11 -37.89 8.99
CA LEU A 649 15.12 -39.36 9.12
C LEU A 649 16.53 -39.92 8.99
N SER A 650 17.31 -39.43 8.03
CA SER A 650 18.71 -39.82 7.87
C SER A 650 19.57 -39.47 9.10
N ARG A 651 19.33 -38.32 9.74
CA ARG A 651 20.01 -37.93 10.98
C ARG A 651 19.52 -38.68 12.23
N SER A 652 18.33 -39.28 12.18
CA SER A 652 17.73 -40.03 13.27
C SER A 652 17.99 -41.55 13.15
N ALA A 653 19.01 -41.96 12.41
CA ALA A 653 19.36 -43.37 12.13
C ALA A 653 18.22 -44.20 11.46
N ARG A 654 17.27 -43.54 10.79
CA ARG A 654 16.18 -44.15 10.00
C ARG A 654 16.47 -44.08 8.50
N GLU A 655 17.68 -44.50 8.12
CA GLU A 655 18.19 -44.32 6.74
C GLU A 655 17.39 -45.07 5.69
N ASN A 656 16.88 -46.29 6.02
CA ASN A 656 16.05 -47.06 5.10
C ASN A 656 14.74 -46.33 4.72
N GLU A 657 14.08 -45.72 5.71
CA GLU A 657 12.87 -44.94 5.46
C GLU A 657 13.21 -43.69 4.65
N ALA A 658 14.29 -43.01 5.01
CA ALA A 658 14.78 -41.84 4.24
C ALA A 658 15.05 -42.17 2.78
N LEU A 659 15.68 -43.32 2.50
CA LEU A 659 15.97 -43.78 1.14
C LEU A 659 14.68 -44.07 0.35
N VAL A 660 13.71 -44.74 0.95
CA VAL A 660 12.42 -45.01 0.31
C VAL A 660 11.71 -43.71 -0.09
N LEU A 661 11.63 -42.73 0.82
CA LEU A 661 11.02 -41.45 0.57
C LEU A 661 11.79 -40.62 -0.47
N ALA A 662 13.14 -40.67 -0.44
CA ALA A 662 13.96 -40.01 -1.46
C ALA A 662 13.69 -40.60 -2.85
N LYS A 663 13.70 -41.93 -3.01
CA LYS A 663 13.39 -42.60 -4.28
C LYS A 663 11.99 -42.25 -4.79
N GLN A 664 11.01 -42.18 -3.89
CA GLN A 664 9.65 -41.76 -4.25
C GLN A 664 9.61 -40.31 -4.74
N ALA A 665 10.36 -39.39 -4.06
CA ALA A 665 10.45 -38.00 -4.52
C ALA A 665 11.08 -37.87 -5.91
N PHE A 666 12.08 -38.67 -6.23
CA PHE A 666 12.66 -38.76 -7.56
C PHE A 666 11.67 -39.29 -8.60
N ALA A 667 10.91 -40.34 -8.25
CA ALA A 667 9.86 -40.89 -9.14
C ALA A 667 8.74 -39.86 -9.41
N ASP A 668 8.34 -39.09 -8.38
CA ASP A 668 7.30 -38.07 -8.47
C ASP A 668 7.81 -36.75 -9.10
N ASN A 669 9.09 -36.66 -9.42
CA ASN A 669 9.78 -35.44 -9.89
C ASN A 669 9.53 -34.21 -8.94
N THR A 670 9.49 -34.44 -7.64
CA THR A 670 9.32 -33.41 -6.60
C THR A 670 10.65 -33.15 -5.90
N LEU A 671 11.55 -32.45 -6.60
CA LEU A 671 12.96 -32.33 -6.26
C LEU A 671 13.37 -30.88 -6.03
N ASP A 672 14.12 -30.65 -4.96
CA ASP A 672 14.95 -29.47 -4.74
C ASP A 672 16.43 -29.90 -4.56
N ILE A 673 17.31 -28.91 -4.42
CA ILE A 673 18.75 -29.18 -4.25
C ILE A 673 19.03 -30.01 -3.00
N ASP A 674 18.26 -29.81 -1.93
CA ASP A 674 18.44 -30.55 -0.67
C ASP A 674 18.04 -32.02 -0.85
N MET A 675 16.96 -32.32 -1.59
CA MET A 675 16.55 -33.68 -1.93
C MET A 675 17.57 -34.38 -2.81
N MET A 676 18.09 -33.68 -3.83
CA MET A 676 19.10 -34.26 -4.74
C MET A 676 20.39 -34.58 -3.98
N ASN A 677 20.85 -33.69 -3.09
CA ASN A 677 22.01 -33.94 -2.25
C ASN A 677 21.78 -35.07 -1.23
N ALA A 678 20.60 -35.10 -0.60
CA ALA A 678 20.23 -36.18 0.34
C ALA A 678 20.15 -37.52 -0.39
N GLY A 679 19.57 -37.55 -1.61
CA GLY A 679 19.49 -38.75 -2.45
C GLY A 679 20.87 -39.32 -2.77
N HIS A 680 21.82 -38.46 -3.16
CA HIS A 680 23.23 -38.88 -3.36
C HIS A 680 23.84 -39.48 -2.08
N ILE A 681 23.75 -38.77 -0.95
CA ILE A 681 24.36 -39.22 0.32
C ILE A 681 23.73 -40.56 0.79
N LEU A 682 22.42 -40.65 0.74
CA LEU A 682 21.69 -41.86 1.10
C LEU A 682 22.02 -43.05 0.18
N GLY A 683 22.09 -42.79 -1.13
CA GLY A 683 22.46 -43.81 -2.10
C GLY A 683 23.84 -44.38 -1.83
N VAL A 684 24.83 -43.54 -1.53
CA VAL A 684 26.19 -44.00 -1.17
C VAL A 684 26.18 -44.77 0.15
N ARG A 685 25.51 -44.28 1.22
CA ARG A 685 25.46 -44.91 2.51
C ARG A 685 24.74 -46.28 2.51
N SER A 686 23.73 -46.40 1.67
CA SER A 686 22.93 -47.60 1.53
C SER A 686 23.45 -48.56 0.44
N ASN A 687 24.63 -48.30 -0.11
CA ASN A 687 25.25 -49.02 -1.24
C ASN A 687 24.36 -49.08 -2.52
N ASP A 688 23.42 -48.14 -2.64
CA ASP A 688 22.65 -47.98 -3.88
C ASP A 688 23.31 -46.94 -4.79
N PHE A 689 24.47 -47.33 -5.33
CA PHE A 689 25.34 -46.44 -6.12
C PHE A 689 24.64 -45.95 -7.41
N LYS A 690 23.73 -46.75 -7.99
CA LYS A 690 22.95 -46.33 -9.17
C LYS A 690 22.04 -45.16 -8.83
N PHE A 691 21.37 -45.20 -7.69
CA PHE A 691 20.53 -44.09 -7.21
C PHE A 691 21.38 -42.86 -6.85
N ALA A 692 22.57 -43.06 -6.26
CA ALA A 692 23.49 -41.96 -5.99
C ALA A 692 23.93 -41.22 -7.27
N VAL A 693 24.23 -41.95 -8.34
CA VAL A 693 24.58 -41.38 -9.66
C VAL A 693 23.36 -40.63 -10.24
N LEU A 694 22.18 -41.25 -10.25
CA LEU A 694 20.94 -40.60 -10.72
C LEU A 694 20.68 -39.26 -10.00
N ALA A 695 20.89 -39.22 -8.70
CA ALA A 695 20.70 -38.01 -7.90
C ALA A 695 21.69 -36.88 -8.32
N LEU A 696 22.94 -37.22 -8.55
CA LEU A 696 23.97 -36.27 -9.02
C LEU A 696 23.71 -35.80 -10.45
N GLU A 697 23.32 -36.71 -11.37
CA GLU A 697 22.96 -36.34 -12.74
C GLU A 697 21.78 -35.38 -12.79
N THR A 698 20.75 -35.64 -11.96
CA THR A 698 19.60 -34.79 -11.83
C THR A 698 19.99 -33.42 -11.29
N ARG A 699 20.85 -33.38 -10.27
CA ARG A 699 21.39 -32.13 -9.71
C ARG A 699 22.19 -31.33 -10.74
N ASN A 700 23.06 -31.99 -11.50
CA ASN A 700 23.90 -31.35 -12.52
C ASN A 700 23.09 -30.72 -13.65
N LYS A 701 21.93 -31.29 -14.00
CA LYS A 701 20.97 -30.71 -14.97
C LYS A 701 20.28 -29.48 -14.39
N ALA A 702 19.85 -29.53 -13.13
CA ALA A 702 19.11 -28.45 -12.48
C ALA A 702 20.02 -27.30 -12.02
N HIS A 703 21.26 -27.59 -11.65
CA HIS A 703 22.26 -26.65 -11.10
C HIS A 703 23.59 -26.74 -11.84
N PRO A 704 23.72 -26.09 -13.00
CA PRO A 704 24.95 -26.13 -13.83
C PRO A 704 26.20 -25.59 -13.12
N ASP A 705 26.02 -24.70 -12.13
CA ASP A 705 27.06 -24.16 -11.25
C ASP A 705 27.76 -25.23 -10.40
N GLN A 706 27.09 -26.34 -10.08
CA GLN A 706 27.60 -27.46 -9.30
C GLN A 706 27.99 -28.67 -10.18
N LYS A 707 27.94 -28.51 -11.50
CA LYS A 707 28.14 -29.61 -12.46
C LYS A 707 29.48 -30.25 -12.35
N VAL A 708 30.57 -29.47 -12.18
CA VAL A 708 31.94 -29.99 -12.06
C VAL A 708 32.10 -30.88 -10.83
N ASP A 709 31.63 -30.42 -9.65
CA ASP A 709 31.64 -31.22 -8.42
C ASP A 709 30.82 -32.51 -8.58
N GLY A 710 29.63 -32.41 -9.17
CA GLY A 710 28.78 -33.58 -9.39
C GLY A 710 29.42 -34.59 -10.34
N LEU A 711 30.05 -34.16 -11.44
CA LEU A 711 30.71 -35.06 -12.37
C LEU A 711 31.94 -35.77 -11.76
N LEU A 712 32.71 -35.07 -10.94
CA LEU A 712 33.83 -35.70 -10.20
C LEU A 712 33.35 -36.77 -9.22
N LYS A 713 32.24 -36.52 -8.51
CA LYS A 713 31.60 -37.51 -7.62
C LYS A 713 31.04 -38.70 -8.40
N ILE A 714 30.38 -38.47 -9.55
CA ILE A 714 29.91 -39.53 -10.45
C ILE A 714 31.09 -40.39 -10.91
N ALA A 715 32.16 -39.75 -11.38
CA ALA A 715 33.37 -40.48 -11.84
C ALA A 715 33.99 -41.33 -10.73
N GLY A 716 34.05 -40.82 -9.50
CA GLY A 716 34.51 -41.57 -8.33
C GLY A 716 33.63 -42.79 -8.01
N ILE A 717 32.29 -42.63 -8.08
CA ILE A 717 31.34 -43.74 -7.84
C ILE A 717 31.43 -44.78 -8.94
N GLU A 718 31.44 -44.39 -10.19
CA GLU A 718 31.54 -45.31 -11.36
C GLU A 718 32.84 -46.10 -11.31
N LEU A 719 33.97 -45.46 -10.99
CA LEU A 719 35.27 -46.12 -10.92
C LEU A 719 35.38 -47.08 -9.71
N SER A 720 35.05 -46.57 -8.51
CA SER A 720 35.37 -47.27 -7.28
C SER A 720 34.32 -48.37 -6.92
N TYR A 721 33.06 -48.14 -7.17
CA TYR A 721 31.95 -48.99 -6.71
C TYR A 721 31.24 -49.73 -7.85
N LEU A 722 30.91 -49.06 -8.95
CA LEU A 722 30.23 -49.66 -10.11
C LEU A 722 31.18 -50.37 -11.08
N LYS A 723 32.51 -50.12 -10.97
CA LYS A 723 33.57 -50.69 -11.81
C LYS A 723 33.38 -50.40 -13.32
N ASP A 724 32.72 -49.29 -13.68
CA ASP A 724 32.51 -48.86 -15.07
C ASP A 724 33.55 -47.78 -15.43
N GLU A 725 34.73 -48.24 -15.89
CA GLU A 725 35.84 -47.33 -16.27
C GLU A 725 35.47 -46.42 -17.45
N ALA A 726 34.61 -46.88 -18.35
CA ALA A 726 34.18 -46.10 -19.52
C ALA A 726 33.36 -44.88 -19.11
N LYS A 727 32.39 -45.07 -18.22
CA LYS A 727 31.57 -43.96 -17.68
C LYS A 727 32.36 -43.07 -16.74
N ALA A 728 33.24 -43.63 -15.92
CA ALA A 728 34.13 -42.84 -15.08
C ALA A 728 35.03 -41.90 -15.93
N LEU A 729 35.64 -42.39 -17.00
CA LEU A 729 36.47 -41.59 -17.91
C LEU A 729 35.64 -40.49 -18.63
N ALA A 730 34.39 -40.84 -19.07
CA ALA A 730 33.49 -39.88 -19.69
C ALA A 730 33.13 -38.74 -18.75
N ALA A 731 32.79 -39.06 -17.48
CA ALA A 731 32.49 -38.06 -16.46
C ALA A 731 33.69 -37.16 -16.10
N PHE A 732 34.92 -37.73 -16.02
CA PHE A 732 36.14 -36.95 -15.81
C PHE A 732 36.43 -36.01 -16.99
N ARG A 733 36.28 -36.46 -18.24
CA ARG A 733 36.38 -35.60 -19.44
C ARG A 733 35.44 -34.43 -19.41
N GLU A 734 34.19 -34.72 -19.11
CA GLU A 734 33.17 -33.67 -19.04
C GLU A 734 33.43 -32.69 -17.90
N ALA A 735 33.89 -33.15 -16.71
CA ALA A 735 34.29 -32.31 -15.60
C ALA A 735 35.46 -31.41 -15.94
N TYR A 736 36.50 -31.97 -16.59
CA TYR A 736 37.69 -31.22 -17.00
C TYR A 736 37.35 -30.16 -18.06
N ALA A 737 36.52 -30.50 -19.05
CA ALA A 737 36.07 -29.55 -20.03
C ALA A 737 35.19 -28.45 -19.41
N ALA A 738 34.21 -28.81 -18.55
CA ALA A 738 33.32 -27.86 -17.86
C ALA A 738 34.04 -26.92 -16.89
N SER A 739 35.19 -27.34 -16.34
CA SER A 739 36.05 -26.52 -15.48
C SER A 739 36.95 -25.53 -16.22
N GLY A 740 36.90 -25.45 -17.55
CA GLY A 740 37.84 -24.70 -18.36
C GLY A 740 39.26 -25.26 -18.32
N LYS A 741 39.39 -26.57 -18.20
CA LYS A 741 40.65 -27.32 -18.12
C LYS A 741 41.46 -26.94 -16.87
N SER A 742 40.80 -26.81 -15.73
CA SER A 742 41.45 -26.47 -14.46
C SER A 742 42.47 -27.51 -13.99
N PRO A 743 43.69 -27.12 -13.60
CA PRO A 743 44.68 -28.03 -13.03
C PRO A 743 44.20 -28.75 -11.75
N GLN A 744 43.33 -28.09 -10.98
CA GLN A 744 42.74 -28.66 -9.76
C GLN A 744 41.79 -29.83 -10.04
N VAL A 745 41.10 -29.81 -11.17
CA VAL A 745 40.26 -30.89 -11.64
C VAL A 745 41.12 -31.99 -12.20
N LEU A 746 42.16 -31.67 -12.98
CA LEU A 746 43.11 -32.64 -13.52
C LEU A 746 43.79 -33.47 -12.42
N ALA A 747 44.15 -32.84 -11.30
CA ALA A 747 44.75 -33.51 -10.16
C ALA A 747 43.86 -34.60 -9.49
N GLN A 748 42.56 -34.56 -9.74
CA GLN A 748 41.60 -35.55 -9.23
C GLN A 748 41.35 -36.72 -10.21
N VAL A 749 41.93 -36.63 -11.42
CA VAL A 749 41.83 -37.71 -12.44
C VAL A 749 43.00 -38.66 -12.27
N PRO A 750 42.83 -39.99 -12.36
CA PRO A 750 43.94 -40.93 -12.36
C PRO A 750 44.98 -40.59 -13.43
N GLU A 751 46.26 -40.59 -13.10
CA GLU A 751 47.36 -40.22 -14.01
C GLU A 751 47.33 -40.98 -15.33
N VAL A 752 46.97 -42.26 -15.27
CA VAL A 752 46.85 -43.13 -16.45
C VAL A 752 45.81 -42.65 -17.47
N TRP A 753 44.93 -41.71 -17.12
CA TRP A 753 43.90 -41.16 -17.98
C TRP A 753 44.16 -39.70 -18.43
N HIS A 754 45.28 -39.08 -17.94
CA HIS A 754 45.59 -37.69 -18.34
C HIS A 754 45.77 -37.53 -19.85
N SER A 755 46.32 -38.54 -20.53
CA SER A 755 46.47 -38.54 -22.00
C SER A 755 45.13 -38.78 -22.76
N LYS A 756 44.08 -39.19 -22.06
CA LYS A 756 42.78 -39.50 -22.64
C LYS A 756 41.75 -38.38 -22.41
N LEU A 757 42.08 -37.32 -21.66
CA LEU A 757 41.25 -36.15 -21.43
C LEU A 757 41.39 -35.14 -22.55
#